data_371e2bbe66664160b9b9a7a73e77edc5
#
_entry.id   371e2bbe66664160b9b9a7a73e77edc5
#
_cell.length_a   1.000
_cell.length_b   1.000
_cell.length_c   1.000
_cell.angle_alpha   90.00
_cell.angle_beta   90.00
_cell.angle_gamma   90.00
#
_symmetry.space_group_name_H-M   'P 1'
#
loop_
_entity.id
_entity.type
_entity.pdbx_description
1 polymer ?
#
loop_
_entity_poly.entity_id
_entity_poly.type
_entity_poly.pdbx_seq_one_letter_code
_entity_poly.pdbx_strand_id
1 'polypeptide(L)'
;MRLRAFGGVHAAAVYTLIAVWATWPLARGLTHDVAWDLGDPVLVIWALAWNCSQLLAILGGDAGRAATYFDANIFSPAPHTLAYSEHFIGQSLQVLPVYALTGNAVLCYNLLYLSTFVLSGVGTFLLVRTLTGSRTAGLTAGLLFAFAPYRFPQSSHLQVLSSQWMPFALYGFRRYFDTGRRRALAGGAAALVMQNLSCGYYMLYFSPFAAAYILAEITARGLWRSGRVWRDLTAAGVFVTAITVPFFLPYLSLRDLQSTRSLAEVGRYSADVYSYLTAFDEHPIWGRAMQAFPRPEGQLFPGLAALLLSALGIFWSGAPEGAPLQKQSQTPARRYVVLVLVAIAFAHLVLFVAVLFGRRFALDLGGTVLRMSDATQLLVRGAVAGAMALILSPDARARVAAFLWPRGAWLIALLAALWLSLGPMPTSMGRPLDLASPYRVLYDVVPGFDGVRAPSRFWMVGLLALSVLGGFGAARLVRRPASAALLVVAWLICLAEARVDPFVVNGAGPVPEFNAPEPRLRGRGDAPPIYTAVAGQAPDTVLAELPLGQPDFDLRAMYYSTFHWRKLVNGYSGFIPTHYGPLVAALGASAPDGEQAWTALRRAGATAVIVHEGAYPNDGGTRLSLALRERGAREVTRDGSDVLFALAP
;
A
#
# COMPACT_ATOMS: atom_id res chain seq x y z
N MET A 1 -12.17 -3.26 -39.20
CA MET A 1 -13.11 -2.51 -38.35
C MET A 1 -12.31 -1.54 -37.46
N ARG A 2 -12.60 -0.23 -37.52
CA ARG A 2 -11.74 0.84 -36.97
C ARG A 2 -11.83 0.91 -35.45
N LEU A 3 -10.86 0.34 -34.73
CA LEU A 3 -10.65 0.53 -33.27
C LEU A 3 -10.27 1.99 -32.88
N ARG A 4 -10.71 2.99 -33.66
CA ARG A 4 -10.38 4.41 -33.43
C ARG A 4 -11.01 5.01 -32.15
N ALA A 5 -12.02 4.37 -31.56
CA ALA A 5 -12.77 4.88 -30.42
C ALA A 5 -12.38 4.31 -29.05
N PHE A 6 -11.51 3.30 -28.93
CA PHE A 6 -11.15 2.70 -27.64
C PHE A 6 -10.27 3.67 -26.82
N GLY A 7 -10.91 4.42 -25.95
CA GLY A 7 -10.28 5.40 -25.04
C GLY A 7 -10.20 4.90 -23.59
N GLY A 8 -9.84 5.80 -22.69
CA GLY A 8 -9.81 5.52 -21.25
C GLY A 8 -11.13 5.02 -20.67
N VAL A 9 -12.27 5.48 -21.19
CA VAL A 9 -13.62 5.06 -20.74
C VAL A 9 -13.86 3.57 -21.02
N HIS A 10 -13.48 3.08 -22.20
CA HIS A 10 -13.62 1.66 -22.51
C HIS A 10 -12.69 0.79 -21.66
N ALA A 11 -11.46 1.27 -21.38
CA ALA A 11 -10.55 0.60 -20.48
C ALA A 11 -11.12 0.55 -19.05
N ALA A 12 -11.72 1.64 -18.57
CA ALA A 12 -12.39 1.69 -17.28
C ALA A 12 -13.53 0.67 -17.19
N ALA A 13 -14.39 0.59 -18.23
CA ALA A 13 -15.47 -0.39 -18.28
C ALA A 13 -14.96 -1.84 -18.20
N VAL A 14 -13.89 -2.17 -18.95
CA VAL A 14 -13.26 -3.51 -18.91
C VAL A 14 -12.73 -3.80 -17.51
N TYR A 15 -11.98 -2.88 -16.90
CA TYR A 15 -11.43 -3.10 -15.57
C TYR A 15 -12.50 -3.14 -14.49
N THR A 16 -13.61 -2.40 -14.64
CA THR A 16 -14.76 -2.49 -13.72
C THR A 16 -15.40 -3.87 -13.76
N LEU A 17 -15.63 -4.41 -14.97
CA LEU A 17 -16.19 -5.76 -15.11
C LEU A 17 -15.28 -6.81 -14.48
N ILE A 18 -13.97 -6.70 -14.70
CA ILE A 18 -12.99 -7.62 -14.11
C ILE A 18 -12.94 -7.43 -12.57
N ALA A 19 -12.96 -6.20 -12.06
CA ALA A 19 -12.95 -5.95 -10.62
C ALA A 19 -14.18 -6.55 -9.93
N VAL A 20 -15.38 -6.33 -10.49
CA VAL A 20 -16.61 -6.93 -9.98
C VAL A 20 -16.57 -8.46 -10.02
N TRP A 21 -16.06 -9.03 -11.12
CA TRP A 21 -15.91 -10.47 -11.24
C TRP A 21 -14.88 -11.06 -10.27
N ALA A 22 -13.73 -10.43 -10.11
CA ALA A 22 -12.65 -10.90 -9.24
C ALA A 22 -12.99 -10.79 -7.73
N THR A 23 -13.88 -9.86 -7.38
CA THR A 23 -14.30 -9.60 -5.99
C THR A 23 -15.73 -10.08 -5.71
N TRP A 24 -16.30 -10.93 -6.57
CA TRP A 24 -17.62 -11.48 -6.34
C TRP A 24 -17.65 -12.35 -5.09
N PRO A 25 -18.60 -12.16 -4.10
CA PRO A 25 -19.92 -11.53 -4.26
C PRO A 25 -20.07 -10.09 -3.75
N LEU A 26 -19.00 -9.35 -3.46
CA LEU A 26 -19.03 -8.02 -2.84
C LEU A 26 -20.08 -7.06 -3.48
N ALA A 27 -20.23 -7.12 -4.82
CA ALA A 27 -21.15 -6.23 -5.53
C ALA A 27 -22.63 -6.39 -5.13
N ARG A 28 -23.01 -7.48 -4.46
CA ARG A 28 -24.37 -7.70 -3.94
C ARG A 28 -24.66 -6.94 -2.65
N GLY A 29 -23.61 -6.69 -1.85
CA GLY A 29 -23.71 -6.14 -0.52
C GLY A 29 -22.98 -4.81 -0.31
N LEU A 30 -22.76 -4.00 -1.36
CA LEU A 30 -21.94 -2.78 -1.30
C LEU A 30 -22.28 -1.83 -0.15
N THR A 31 -23.52 -1.81 0.32
CA THR A 31 -23.99 -0.91 1.37
C THR A 31 -23.88 -1.46 2.78
N HIS A 32 -23.56 -2.75 2.96
CA HIS A 32 -23.60 -3.42 4.26
C HIS A 32 -22.58 -4.54 4.45
N ASP A 33 -22.03 -5.12 3.38
CA ASP A 33 -20.95 -6.08 3.46
C ASP A 33 -19.61 -5.36 3.33
N VAL A 34 -18.62 -5.79 4.10
CA VAL A 34 -17.26 -5.23 4.06
C VAL A 34 -16.37 -6.15 3.24
N ALA A 35 -15.64 -5.59 2.29
CA ALA A 35 -14.67 -6.34 1.51
C ALA A 35 -13.58 -6.90 2.44
N TRP A 36 -13.34 -8.20 2.32
CA TRP A 36 -12.35 -8.98 3.03
C TRP A 36 -12.74 -9.25 4.49
N ASP A 37 -12.16 -8.57 5.48
CA ASP A 37 -12.37 -8.82 6.90
C ASP A 37 -12.98 -7.63 7.66
N LEU A 38 -13.32 -7.85 8.94
CA LEU A 38 -13.84 -6.84 9.85
C LEU A 38 -12.77 -6.27 10.81
N GLY A 39 -11.50 -6.36 10.42
CA GLY A 39 -10.37 -5.76 11.11
C GLY A 39 -10.03 -4.35 10.60
N ASP A 40 -8.85 -4.17 10.01
CA ASP A 40 -8.40 -2.89 9.45
C ASP A 40 -9.42 -2.21 8.52
N PRO A 41 -10.22 -2.92 7.70
CA PRO A 41 -11.30 -2.30 6.93
C PRO A 41 -12.29 -1.48 7.77
N VAL A 42 -12.63 -1.92 8.98
CA VAL A 42 -13.56 -1.18 9.87
C VAL A 42 -12.90 0.08 10.43
N LEU A 43 -11.60 0.03 10.76
CA LEU A 43 -10.82 1.24 11.09
C LEU A 43 -10.87 2.25 9.94
N VAL A 44 -10.69 1.78 8.70
CA VAL A 44 -10.73 2.66 7.52
C VAL A 44 -12.12 3.25 7.32
N ILE A 45 -13.19 2.45 7.46
CA ILE A 45 -14.59 2.92 7.36
C ILE A 45 -14.86 4.03 8.38
N TRP A 46 -14.44 3.86 9.64
CA TRP A 46 -14.53 4.89 10.67
C TRP A 46 -13.75 6.15 10.28
N ALA A 47 -12.49 6.02 9.82
CA ALA A 47 -11.66 7.16 9.42
C ALA A 47 -12.27 7.92 8.22
N LEU A 48 -12.85 7.21 7.24
CA LEU A 48 -13.57 7.82 6.11
C LEU A 48 -14.78 8.60 6.59
N ALA A 49 -15.59 8.02 7.50
CA ALA A 49 -16.75 8.70 8.08
C ALA A 49 -16.33 9.95 8.86
N TRP A 50 -15.29 9.85 9.70
CA TRP A 50 -14.72 11.00 10.42
C TRP A 50 -14.32 12.10 9.46
N ASN A 51 -13.43 11.80 8.51
CA ASN A 51 -12.91 12.77 7.54
C ASN A 51 -14.05 13.43 6.74
N CYS A 52 -14.97 12.64 6.21
CA CYS A 52 -16.08 13.17 5.44
C CYS A 52 -16.98 14.09 6.29
N SER A 53 -17.25 13.71 7.54
CA SER A 53 -18.06 14.54 8.44
C SER A 53 -17.35 15.86 8.78
N GLN A 54 -16.05 15.84 9.07
CA GLN A 54 -15.26 17.05 9.34
C GLN A 54 -15.20 17.95 8.09
N LEU A 55 -14.92 17.38 6.91
CA LEU A 55 -14.85 18.13 5.65
C LEU A 55 -16.21 18.78 5.32
N LEU A 56 -17.31 18.07 5.48
CA LEU A 56 -18.66 18.62 5.26
C LEU A 56 -18.98 19.76 6.24
N ALA A 57 -18.59 19.62 7.52
CA ALA A 57 -18.77 20.68 8.50
C ALA A 57 -17.95 21.94 8.16
N ILE A 58 -16.68 21.77 7.76
CA ILE A 58 -15.82 22.87 7.31
C ILE A 58 -16.40 23.54 6.07
N LEU A 59 -16.84 22.78 5.07
CA LEU A 59 -17.51 23.30 3.88
C LEU A 59 -18.84 23.98 4.19
N GLY A 60 -19.52 23.55 5.26
CA GLY A 60 -20.74 24.16 5.79
C GLY A 60 -20.50 25.43 6.62
N GLY A 61 -19.24 25.86 6.80
CA GLY A 61 -18.88 27.11 7.48
C GLY A 61 -18.31 26.95 8.91
N ASP A 62 -18.21 25.74 9.45
CA ASP A 62 -17.59 25.48 10.76
C ASP A 62 -16.05 25.38 10.62
N ALA A 63 -15.40 26.55 10.46
CA ALA A 63 -13.95 26.63 10.32
C ALA A 63 -13.18 26.12 11.56
N GLY A 64 -13.80 26.08 12.74
CA GLY A 64 -13.20 25.56 13.99
C GLY A 64 -12.80 24.10 13.86
N ARG A 65 -13.52 23.32 13.07
CA ARG A 65 -13.22 21.92 12.79
C ARG A 65 -11.85 21.68 12.12
N ALA A 66 -11.32 22.67 11.42
CA ALA A 66 -10.00 22.55 10.82
C ALA A 66 -8.88 22.48 11.87
N ALA A 67 -9.02 23.18 13.00
CA ALA A 67 -8.05 23.15 14.09
C ALA A 67 -8.06 21.82 14.88
N THR A 68 -9.22 21.17 14.99
CA THR A 68 -9.41 19.92 15.72
C THR A 68 -9.54 18.71 14.79
N TYR A 69 -9.18 18.85 13.52
CA TYR A 69 -9.38 17.82 12.50
C TYR A 69 -8.77 16.46 12.87
N PHE A 70 -7.60 16.48 13.50
CA PHE A 70 -6.88 15.29 13.91
C PHE A 70 -7.28 14.76 15.30
N ASP A 71 -8.07 15.53 16.08
CA ASP A 71 -8.56 15.10 17.39
C ASP A 71 -9.83 14.26 17.22
N ALA A 72 -9.68 13.08 16.64
CA ALA A 72 -10.81 12.18 16.41
C ALA A 72 -11.32 11.59 17.74
N ASN A 73 -12.56 11.07 17.71
CA ASN A 73 -13.32 10.76 18.90
C ASN A 73 -12.94 9.47 19.64
N ILE A 74 -11.81 8.82 19.31
CA ILE A 74 -11.35 7.57 19.93
C ILE A 74 -10.20 7.81 20.93
N PHE A 75 -9.93 6.82 21.80
CA PHE A 75 -8.86 6.87 22.80
C PHE A 75 -8.93 8.08 23.75
N SER A 76 -10.13 8.60 24.03
CA SER A 76 -10.27 9.73 24.93
C SER A 76 -9.52 9.49 26.26
N PRO A 77 -8.73 10.46 26.75
CA PRO A 77 -8.59 11.86 26.31
C PRO A 77 -7.39 12.15 25.38
N ALA A 78 -6.85 11.17 24.68
CA ALA A 78 -5.65 11.34 23.85
C ALA A 78 -5.88 12.34 22.68
N PRO A 79 -4.90 13.23 22.40
CA PRO A 79 -4.97 14.16 21.27
C PRO A 79 -4.51 13.51 19.95
N HIS A 80 -4.88 14.13 18.84
CA HIS A 80 -4.42 13.80 17.48
C HIS A 80 -4.62 12.33 17.08
N THR A 81 -5.67 11.69 17.58
CA THR A 81 -5.90 10.24 17.44
C THR A 81 -6.11 9.77 16.01
N LEU A 82 -6.50 10.67 15.07
CA LEU A 82 -6.52 10.35 13.64
C LEU A 82 -5.11 10.05 13.10
N ALA A 83 -4.06 10.67 13.66
CA ALA A 83 -2.67 10.44 13.23
C ALA A 83 -2.03 9.19 13.86
N TYR A 84 -2.77 8.41 14.65
CA TYR A 84 -2.28 7.13 15.19
C TYR A 84 -2.22 6.01 14.15
N SER A 85 -2.85 6.24 12.98
CA SER A 85 -2.74 5.42 11.77
C SER A 85 -2.64 6.33 10.55
N GLU A 86 -2.87 5.79 9.34
CA GLU A 86 -2.99 6.60 8.13
C GLU A 86 -4.23 7.51 8.22
N HIS A 87 -4.12 8.75 7.76
CA HIS A 87 -5.22 9.73 7.86
C HIS A 87 -6.31 9.58 6.79
N PHE A 88 -6.11 8.82 5.73
CA PHE A 88 -7.08 8.51 4.65
C PHE A 88 -7.75 9.72 3.97
N ILE A 89 -7.15 10.91 4.02
CA ILE A 89 -7.75 12.13 3.44
C ILE A 89 -7.88 12.02 1.93
N GLY A 90 -6.88 11.47 1.24
CA GLY A 90 -6.94 11.27 -0.21
C GLY A 90 -8.10 10.37 -0.64
N GLN A 91 -8.38 9.31 0.11
CA GLN A 91 -9.52 8.43 -0.11
C GLN A 91 -10.84 9.15 0.22
N SER A 92 -10.88 9.86 1.33
CA SER A 92 -12.09 10.60 1.76
C SER A 92 -12.52 11.64 0.74
N LEU A 93 -11.58 12.38 0.13
CA LEU A 93 -11.86 13.32 -0.95
C LEU A 93 -12.51 12.65 -2.17
N GLN A 94 -12.14 11.39 -2.48
CA GLN A 94 -12.73 10.65 -3.61
C GLN A 94 -14.19 10.27 -3.36
N VAL A 95 -14.57 9.97 -2.11
CA VAL A 95 -15.92 9.50 -1.76
C VAL A 95 -16.75 10.53 -1.03
N LEU A 96 -16.23 11.72 -0.80
CA LEU A 96 -16.97 12.82 -0.15
C LEU A 96 -18.35 13.09 -0.78
N PRO A 97 -18.49 13.12 -2.13
CA PRO A 97 -19.82 13.29 -2.73
C PRO A 97 -20.77 12.12 -2.43
N VAL A 98 -20.26 10.89 -2.41
CA VAL A 98 -21.08 9.71 -2.09
C VAL A 98 -21.51 9.74 -0.64
N TYR A 99 -20.59 10.05 0.28
CA TYR A 99 -20.90 10.16 1.70
C TYR A 99 -21.90 11.29 1.98
N ALA A 100 -21.74 12.44 1.33
CA ALA A 100 -22.66 13.57 1.47
C ALA A 100 -24.09 13.23 1.04
N LEU A 101 -24.25 12.36 0.02
CA LEU A 101 -25.56 11.96 -0.50
C LEU A 101 -26.18 10.79 0.28
N THR A 102 -25.37 9.90 0.82
CA THR A 102 -25.87 8.62 1.38
C THR A 102 -25.65 8.47 2.87
N GLY A 103 -24.67 9.15 3.46
CA GLY A 103 -24.21 8.94 4.83
C GLY A 103 -23.62 7.54 5.09
N ASN A 104 -23.46 6.70 4.05
CA ASN A 104 -23.05 5.31 4.20
C ASN A 104 -21.53 5.13 3.99
N ALA A 105 -20.81 5.00 5.09
CA ALA A 105 -19.35 4.84 5.06
C ALA A 105 -18.91 3.46 4.52
N VAL A 106 -19.71 2.40 4.69
CA VAL A 106 -19.44 1.07 4.13
C VAL A 106 -19.51 1.12 2.60
N LEU A 107 -20.52 1.78 2.03
CA LEU A 107 -20.60 2.02 0.59
C LEU A 107 -19.37 2.79 0.09
N CYS A 108 -18.96 3.84 0.80
CA CYS A 108 -17.78 4.63 0.47
C CYS A 108 -16.52 3.76 0.44
N TYR A 109 -16.32 2.92 1.45
CA TYR A 109 -15.21 1.98 1.53
C TYR A 109 -15.19 1.00 0.34
N ASN A 110 -16.32 0.35 0.06
CA ASN A 110 -16.41 -0.64 -1.01
C ASN A 110 -16.21 -0.02 -2.41
N LEU A 111 -16.74 1.18 -2.64
CA LEU A 111 -16.49 1.91 -3.89
C LEU A 111 -15.00 2.29 -4.03
N LEU A 112 -14.35 2.71 -2.94
CA LEU A 112 -12.91 2.95 -2.95
C LEU A 112 -12.14 1.66 -3.23
N TYR A 113 -12.47 0.58 -2.54
CA TYR A 113 -11.83 -0.72 -2.73
C TYR A 113 -11.86 -1.14 -4.21
N LEU A 114 -13.03 -1.15 -4.84
CA LEU A 114 -13.19 -1.46 -6.27
C LEU A 114 -12.44 -0.44 -7.16
N SER A 115 -12.47 0.83 -6.80
CA SER A 115 -11.81 1.90 -7.56
C SER A 115 -10.29 1.74 -7.58
N THR A 116 -9.68 1.14 -6.54
CA THR A 116 -8.23 0.91 -6.52
C THR A 116 -7.78 0.01 -7.67
N PHE A 117 -8.57 -0.98 -8.05
CA PHE A 117 -8.31 -1.84 -9.21
C PHE A 117 -8.55 -1.11 -10.52
N VAL A 118 -9.73 -0.50 -10.66
CA VAL A 118 -10.14 0.16 -11.90
C VAL A 118 -9.20 1.32 -12.26
N LEU A 119 -8.93 2.22 -11.31
CA LEU A 119 -8.09 3.39 -11.57
C LEU A 119 -6.61 3.00 -11.73
N SER A 120 -6.12 1.99 -11.02
CA SER A 120 -4.77 1.44 -11.25
C SER A 120 -4.63 0.93 -12.69
N GLY A 121 -5.62 0.19 -13.17
CA GLY A 121 -5.66 -0.29 -14.55
C GLY A 121 -5.70 0.85 -15.57
N VAL A 122 -6.59 1.83 -15.38
CA VAL A 122 -6.73 2.99 -16.28
C VAL A 122 -5.48 3.85 -16.31
N GLY A 123 -4.91 4.17 -15.14
CA GLY A 123 -3.69 4.96 -15.05
C GLY A 123 -2.51 4.29 -15.78
N THR A 124 -2.33 2.99 -15.56
CA THR A 124 -1.29 2.19 -16.22
C THR A 124 -1.55 2.04 -17.73
N PHE A 125 -2.81 1.86 -18.13
CA PHE A 125 -3.21 1.89 -19.53
C PHE A 125 -2.78 3.18 -20.23
N LEU A 126 -3.09 4.34 -19.64
CA LEU A 126 -2.76 5.65 -20.20
C LEU A 126 -1.24 5.86 -20.29
N LEU A 127 -0.51 5.48 -19.25
CA LEU A 127 0.94 5.59 -19.19
C LEU A 127 1.60 4.72 -20.27
N VAL A 128 1.29 3.42 -20.31
CA VAL A 128 1.94 2.47 -21.22
C VAL A 128 1.51 2.69 -22.68
N ARG A 129 0.25 3.05 -22.92
CA ARG A 129 -0.19 3.49 -24.23
C ARG A 129 0.63 4.69 -24.73
N THR A 130 0.93 5.65 -23.86
CA THR A 130 1.75 6.82 -24.21
C THR A 130 3.20 6.43 -24.50
N LEU A 131 3.75 5.49 -23.73
CA LEU A 131 5.13 5.01 -23.90
C LEU A 131 5.31 4.14 -25.15
N THR A 132 4.29 3.36 -25.55
CA THR A 132 4.42 2.33 -26.60
C THR A 132 3.66 2.66 -27.88
N GLY A 133 2.72 3.61 -27.83
CA GLY A 133 1.75 3.87 -28.91
C GLY A 133 0.67 2.79 -29.06
N SER A 134 0.72 1.68 -28.31
CA SER A 134 -0.15 0.52 -28.42
C SER A 134 -1.25 0.51 -27.34
N ARG A 135 -2.52 0.45 -27.76
CA ARG A 135 -3.66 0.32 -26.85
C ARG A 135 -3.70 -1.04 -26.17
N THR A 136 -3.40 -2.09 -26.92
CA THR A 136 -3.37 -3.45 -26.40
C THR A 136 -2.27 -3.61 -25.35
N ALA A 137 -1.08 -3.04 -25.59
CA ALA A 137 0.00 -3.02 -24.60
C ALA A 137 -0.42 -2.26 -23.32
N GLY A 138 -1.12 -1.14 -23.49
CA GLY A 138 -1.69 -0.40 -22.35
C GLY A 138 -2.69 -1.24 -21.56
N LEU A 139 -3.65 -1.90 -22.25
CA LEU A 139 -4.62 -2.79 -21.59
C LEU A 139 -3.93 -3.93 -20.84
N THR A 140 -2.96 -4.58 -21.48
CA THR A 140 -2.19 -5.66 -20.85
C THR A 140 -1.49 -5.17 -19.60
N ALA A 141 -0.75 -4.06 -19.68
CA ALA A 141 -0.03 -3.51 -18.52
C ALA A 141 -0.98 -3.10 -17.38
N GLY A 142 -2.15 -2.55 -17.72
CA GLY A 142 -3.18 -2.24 -16.73
C GLY A 142 -3.73 -3.48 -16.03
N LEU A 143 -3.94 -4.60 -16.74
CA LEU A 143 -4.30 -5.88 -16.14
C LEU A 143 -3.22 -6.39 -15.20
N LEU A 144 -1.97 -6.39 -15.65
CA LEU A 144 -0.82 -6.86 -14.86
C LEU A 144 -0.64 -6.08 -13.55
N PHE A 145 -0.87 -4.76 -13.55
CA PHE A 145 -0.74 -3.94 -12.36
C PHE A 145 -1.98 -4.02 -11.46
N ALA A 146 -3.16 -3.89 -12.04
CA ALA A 146 -4.39 -3.80 -11.27
C ALA A 146 -4.80 -5.13 -10.61
N PHE A 147 -4.52 -6.26 -11.26
CA PHE A 147 -5.01 -7.57 -10.85
C PHE A 147 -3.89 -8.58 -10.55
N ALA A 148 -2.71 -8.09 -10.18
CA ALA A 148 -1.62 -8.96 -9.76
C ALA A 148 -1.98 -9.74 -8.50
N PRO A 149 -1.56 -11.01 -8.37
CA PRO A 149 -1.80 -11.83 -7.17
C PRO A 149 -1.39 -11.15 -5.86
N TYR A 150 -0.30 -10.39 -5.85
CA TYR A 150 0.18 -9.61 -4.70
C TYR A 150 -0.86 -8.65 -4.11
N ARG A 151 -1.81 -8.15 -4.89
CA ARG A 151 -2.78 -7.15 -4.41
C ARG A 151 -3.85 -7.73 -3.50
N PHE A 152 -4.18 -9.01 -3.65
CA PHE A 152 -5.25 -9.64 -2.87
C PHE A 152 -4.91 -9.84 -1.38
N PRO A 153 -3.71 -10.29 -0.97
CA PRO A 153 -3.34 -10.32 0.45
C PRO A 153 -3.27 -8.93 1.11
N GLN A 154 -3.28 -7.86 0.31
CA GLN A 154 -3.36 -6.49 0.80
C GLN A 154 -4.80 -5.98 0.95
N SER A 155 -5.81 -6.85 0.81
CA SER A 155 -7.23 -6.44 0.81
C SER A 155 -7.69 -5.81 2.12
N SER A 156 -7.10 -6.17 3.25
CA SER A 156 -7.34 -5.51 4.54
C SER A 156 -6.70 -4.11 4.62
N HIS A 157 -5.72 -3.80 3.75
CA HIS A 157 -4.93 -2.57 3.80
C HIS A 157 -5.30 -1.64 2.63
N LEU A 158 -6.45 -0.97 2.69
CA LEU A 158 -6.91 -0.07 1.62
C LEU A 158 -5.88 1.00 1.24
N GLN A 159 -5.09 1.50 2.19
CA GLN A 159 -4.01 2.46 1.94
C GLN A 159 -2.92 1.87 1.03
N VAL A 160 -2.60 0.59 1.18
CA VAL A 160 -1.62 -0.10 0.32
C VAL A 160 -2.20 -0.35 -1.07
N LEU A 161 -3.47 -0.74 -1.17
CA LEU A 161 -4.17 -0.87 -2.44
C LEU A 161 -4.31 0.47 -3.16
N SER A 162 -4.36 1.60 -2.44
CA SER A 162 -4.53 2.96 -2.98
C SER A 162 -3.27 3.46 -3.70
N SER A 163 -2.77 2.65 -4.64
CA SER A 163 -1.61 2.94 -5.51
C SER A 163 -2.00 3.47 -6.89
N GLN A 164 -3.30 3.69 -7.13
CA GLN A 164 -3.85 4.09 -8.42
C GLN A 164 -3.32 5.43 -8.93
N TRP A 165 -2.96 6.33 -8.05
CA TRP A 165 -2.49 7.65 -8.44
C TRP A 165 -1.03 7.67 -8.94
N MET A 166 -0.23 6.65 -8.62
CA MET A 166 1.15 6.51 -9.12
C MET A 166 1.23 6.55 -10.64
N PRO A 167 0.53 5.67 -11.39
CA PRO A 167 0.60 5.68 -12.85
C PRO A 167 -0.03 6.95 -13.46
N PHE A 168 -1.03 7.59 -12.81
CA PHE A 168 -1.56 8.87 -13.28
C PHE A 168 -0.53 10.01 -13.12
N ALA A 169 0.21 10.05 -12.03
CA ALA A 169 1.27 11.03 -11.82
C ALA A 169 2.34 10.91 -12.90
N LEU A 170 2.85 9.70 -13.13
CA LEU A 170 3.85 9.42 -14.15
C LEU A 170 3.32 9.69 -15.57
N TYR A 171 2.05 9.38 -15.85
CA TYR A 171 1.39 9.74 -17.10
C TYR A 171 1.35 11.24 -17.32
N GLY A 172 0.97 12.01 -16.29
CA GLY A 172 0.91 13.48 -16.34
C GLY A 172 2.30 14.09 -16.61
N PHE A 173 3.34 13.63 -15.92
CA PHE A 173 4.72 14.06 -16.12
C PHE A 173 5.21 13.69 -17.53
N ARG A 174 4.98 12.48 -18.00
CA ARG A 174 5.33 12.05 -19.35
C ARG A 174 4.66 12.94 -20.40
N ARG A 175 3.35 13.21 -20.25
CA ARG A 175 2.61 14.09 -21.18
C ARG A 175 3.11 15.52 -21.17
N TYR A 176 3.59 16.04 -20.03
CA TYR A 176 4.23 17.35 -19.97
C TYR A 176 5.49 17.37 -20.82
N PHE A 177 6.38 16.40 -20.66
CA PHE A 177 7.61 16.31 -21.44
C PHE A 177 7.36 16.07 -22.94
N ASP A 178 6.28 15.37 -23.31
CA ASP A 178 5.93 15.13 -24.72
C ASP A 178 5.31 16.36 -25.39
N THR A 179 4.56 17.20 -24.64
CA THR A 179 3.73 18.26 -25.23
C THR A 179 4.06 19.68 -24.78
N GLY A 180 4.86 19.85 -23.74
CA GLY A 180 5.13 21.13 -23.09
C GLY A 180 3.92 21.79 -22.41
N ARG A 181 2.78 21.09 -22.28
CA ARG A 181 1.54 21.64 -21.73
C ARG A 181 1.53 21.61 -20.21
N ARG A 182 1.48 22.78 -19.56
CA ARG A 182 1.44 22.91 -18.09
C ARG A 182 0.25 22.18 -17.44
N ARG A 183 -0.91 22.09 -18.12
CA ARG A 183 -2.06 21.32 -17.60
C ARG A 183 -1.75 19.83 -17.43
N ALA A 184 -0.86 19.26 -18.23
CA ALA A 184 -0.42 17.88 -18.05
C ALA A 184 0.45 17.74 -16.79
N LEU A 185 1.36 18.70 -16.56
CA LEU A 185 2.15 18.78 -15.33
C LEU A 185 1.26 18.97 -14.09
N ALA A 186 0.30 19.89 -14.16
CA ALA A 186 -0.65 20.12 -13.07
C ALA A 186 -1.47 18.85 -12.73
N GLY A 187 -1.93 18.10 -13.76
CA GLY A 187 -2.60 16.81 -13.56
C GLY A 187 -1.68 15.77 -12.91
N GLY A 188 -0.40 15.71 -13.32
CA GLY A 188 0.60 14.84 -12.69
C GLY A 188 0.89 15.22 -11.24
N ALA A 189 1.02 16.51 -10.95
CA ALA A 189 1.23 17.02 -9.60
C ALA A 189 0.00 16.76 -8.70
N ALA A 190 -1.21 16.98 -9.21
CA ALA A 190 -2.45 16.67 -8.48
C ALA A 190 -2.57 15.16 -8.17
N ALA A 191 -2.23 14.30 -9.13
CA ALA A 191 -2.19 12.86 -8.89
C ALA A 191 -1.13 12.47 -7.83
N LEU A 192 0.03 13.14 -7.82
CA LEU A 192 1.05 12.92 -6.79
C LEU A 192 0.57 13.39 -5.40
N VAL A 193 -0.12 14.53 -5.31
CA VAL A 193 -0.79 14.97 -4.07
C VAL A 193 -1.79 13.92 -3.59
N MET A 194 -2.68 13.46 -4.48
CA MET A 194 -3.64 12.42 -4.14
C MET A 194 -2.96 11.13 -3.67
N GLN A 195 -1.83 10.73 -4.28
CA GLN A 195 -1.07 9.57 -3.84
C GLN A 195 -0.50 9.77 -2.44
N ASN A 196 0.12 10.92 -2.18
CA ASN A 196 0.72 11.24 -0.89
C ASN A 196 -0.34 11.29 0.23
N LEU A 197 -1.51 11.89 -0.04
CA LEU A 197 -2.62 11.97 0.91
C LEU A 197 -3.39 10.65 1.07
N SER A 198 -3.15 9.67 0.19
CA SER A 198 -3.80 8.36 0.27
C SER A 198 -2.98 7.33 1.04
N CYS A 199 -1.65 7.49 1.14
CA CYS A 199 -0.79 6.54 1.85
C CYS A 199 0.56 7.19 2.18
N GLY A 200 0.87 7.32 3.46
CA GLY A 200 2.14 7.86 3.96
C GLY A 200 3.34 7.01 3.56
N TYR A 201 3.19 5.69 3.50
CA TYR A 201 4.23 4.81 2.93
C TYR A 201 4.60 5.24 1.52
N TYR A 202 3.61 5.51 0.65
CA TYR A 202 3.89 5.86 -0.74
C TYR A 202 4.34 7.31 -0.91
N MET A 203 4.03 8.20 0.02
CA MET A 203 4.68 9.50 0.04
C MET A 203 6.21 9.33 0.16
N LEU A 204 6.68 8.45 1.06
CA LEU A 204 8.10 8.17 1.26
C LEU A 204 8.69 7.28 0.15
N TYR A 205 7.94 6.29 -0.35
CA TYR A 205 8.45 5.27 -1.26
C TYR A 205 8.31 5.66 -2.73
N PHE A 206 7.19 6.24 -3.13
CA PHE A 206 6.93 6.57 -4.53
C PHE A 206 7.40 7.97 -4.93
N SER A 207 7.34 8.99 -4.05
CA SER A 207 7.76 10.36 -4.44
C SER A 207 9.21 10.45 -4.90
N PRO A 208 10.20 9.76 -4.28
CA PRO A 208 11.57 9.68 -4.81
C PRO A 208 11.64 9.02 -6.20
N PHE A 209 10.83 7.98 -6.46
CA PHE A 209 10.75 7.37 -7.79
C PHE A 209 10.16 8.31 -8.84
N ALA A 210 9.14 9.08 -8.47
CA ALA A 210 8.57 10.10 -9.35
C ALA A 210 9.59 11.20 -9.69
N ALA A 211 10.37 11.64 -8.69
CA ALA A 211 11.46 12.59 -8.89
C ALA A 211 12.56 12.00 -9.79
N ALA A 212 12.98 10.75 -9.55
CA ALA A 212 13.95 10.06 -10.39
C ALA A 212 13.45 9.89 -11.84
N TYR A 213 12.16 9.59 -12.02
CA TYR A 213 11.53 9.54 -13.35
C TYR A 213 11.59 10.90 -14.07
N ILE A 214 11.28 11.99 -13.38
CA ILE A 214 11.39 13.37 -13.92
C ILE A 214 12.84 13.68 -14.34
N LEU A 215 13.82 13.34 -13.49
CA LEU A 215 15.24 13.53 -13.81
C LEU A 215 15.69 12.70 -15.01
N ALA A 216 15.20 11.46 -15.13
CA ALA A 216 15.46 10.61 -16.30
C ALA A 216 14.86 11.21 -17.59
N GLU A 217 13.66 11.79 -17.54
CA GLU A 217 13.06 12.51 -18.69
C GLU A 217 13.91 13.75 -19.09
N ILE A 218 14.36 14.54 -18.10
CA ILE A 218 15.23 15.71 -18.33
C ILE A 218 16.52 15.27 -19.00
N THR A 219 17.14 14.21 -18.48
CA THR A 219 18.41 13.67 -19.00
C THR A 219 18.25 13.14 -20.42
N ALA A 220 17.24 12.31 -20.64
CA ALA A 220 16.99 11.68 -21.95
C ALA A 220 16.67 12.69 -23.05
N ARG A 221 16.15 13.85 -22.68
CA ARG A 221 15.78 14.94 -23.62
C ARG A 221 16.77 16.09 -23.65
N GLY A 222 17.85 16.05 -22.87
CA GLY A 222 18.85 17.12 -22.80
C GLY A 222 18.33 18.45 -22.24
N LEU A 223 17.31 18.41 -21.34
CA LEU A 223 16.61 19.60 -20.87
C LEU A 223 17.22 20.26 -19.63
N TRP A 224 18.42 19.85 -19.21
CA TRP A 224 19.10 20.37 -18.01
C TRP A 224 19.28 21.88 -17.99
N ARG A 225 19.44 22.51 -19.16
CA ARG A 225 19.62 23.98 -19.30
C ARG A 225 18.31 24.73 -19.55
N SER A 226 17.15 24.05 -19.54
CA SER A 226 15.86 24.69 -19.82
C SER A 226 15.29 25.38 -18.57
N GLY A 227 15.49 26.69 -18.43
CA GLY A 227 14.94 27.49 -17.33
C GLY A 227 13.41 27.40 -17.24
N ARG A 228 12.71 27.24 -18.38
CA ARG A 228 11.26 27.03 -18.41
C ARG A 228 10.88 25.72 -17.70
N VAL A 229 11.57 24.61 -18.00
CA VAL A 229 11.27 23.31 -17.41
C VAL A 229 11.50 23.36 -15.90
N TRP A 230 12.62 23.92 -15.45
CA TRP A 230 12.91 24.03 -14.02
C TRP A 230 11.89 24.91 -13.28
N ARG A 231 11.52 26.07 -13.83
CA ARG A 231 10.49 26.93 -13.24
C ARG A 231 9.16 26.19 -13.11
N ASP A 232 8.71 25.50 -14.16
CA ASP A 232 7.44 24.78 -14.16
C ASP A 232 7.46 23.62 -13.16
N LEU A 233 8.59 22.86 -13.06
CA LEU A 233 8.77 21.78 -12.09
C LEU A 233 8.87 22.30 -10.64
N THR A 234 9.56 23.43 -10.42
CA THR A 234 9.61 24.06 -9.09
C THR A 234 8.21 24.47 -8.64
N ALA A 235 7.42 25.11 -9.52
CA ALA A 235 6.04 25.47 -9.20
C ALA A 235 5.18 24.23 -8.87
N ALA A 236 5.32 23.13 -9.61
CA ALA A 236 4.65 21.87 -9.32
C ALA A 236 5.12 21.27 -7.98
N GLY A 237 6.42 21.31 -7.70
CA GLY A 237 7.00 20.83 -6.43
C GLY A 237 6.48 21.63 -5.22
N VAL A 238 6.47 22.97 -5.33
CA VAL A 238 5.90 23.84 -4.30
C VAL A 238 4.43 23.53 -4.07
N PHE A 239 3.64 23.36 -5.13
CA PHE A 239 2.23 22.97 -5.02
C PHE A 239 2.05 21.64 -4.29
N VAL A 240 2.80 20.60 -4.67
CA VAL A 240 2.74 19.29 -4.00
C VAL A 240 3.11 19.41 -2.52
N THR A 241 4.22 20.09 -2.21
CA THR A 241 4.69 20.26 -0.83
C THR A 241 3.70 21.06 0.02
N ALA A 242 3.21 22.19 -0.50
CA ALA A 242 2.28 23.08 0.22
C ALA A 242 0.97 22.38 0.59
N ILE A 243 0.48 21.44 -0.23
CA ILE A 243 -0.74 20.71 0.08
C ILE A 243 -0.42 19.47 0.95
N THR A 244 0.67 18.76 0.69
CA THR A 244 0.96 17.49 1.36
C THR A 244 1.46 17.70 2.80
N VAL A 245 2.44 18.60 3.01
CA VAL A 245 3.14 18.73 4.30
C VAL A 245 2.22 19.05 5.48
N PRO A 246 1.22 19.96 5.38
CA PRO A 246 0.35 20.27 6.51
C PRO A 246 -0.34 19.05 7.13
N PHE A 247 -0.69 18.04 6.32
CA PHE A 247 -1.34 16.82 6.80
C PHE A 247 -0.38 15.84 7.49
N PHE A 248 0.93 16.06 7.38
CA PHE A 248 1.94 15.24 8.06
C PHE A 248 2.53 15.92 9.31
N LEU A 249 2.23 17.20 9.55
CA LEU A 249 2.68 17.91 10.76
C LEU A 249 2.20 17.23 12.06
N PRO A 250 0.94 16.75 12.19
CA PRO A 250 0.49 16.05 13.39
C PRO A 250 1.30 14.79 13.71
N TYR A 251 1.80 14.08 12.69
CA TYR A 251 2.67 12.91 12.91
C TYR A 251 4.02 13.30 13.53
N LEU A 252 4.53 14.49 13.22
CA LEU A 252 5.78 14.99 13.82
C LEU A 252 5.58 15.31 15.31
N SER A 253 4.42 15.88 15.68
CA SER A 253 4.11 16.17 17.09
C SER A 253 3.93 14.91 17.94
N LEU A 254 3.58 13.79 17.31
CA LEU A 254 3.46 12.49 17.99
C LEU A 254 4.80 11.75 18.14
N ARG A 255 5.86 12.20 17.47
CA ARG A 255 7.16 11.51 17.46
C ARG A 255 7.74 11.34 18.87
N ASP A 256 7.53 12.32 19.75
CA ASP A 256 7.99 12.26 21.14
C ASP A 256 7.16 11.28 21.99
N LEU A 257 5.93 10.96 21.57
CA LEU A 257 5.03 10.02 22.23
C LEU A 257 5.15 8.60 21.64
N GLN A 258 5.61 8.50 20.40
CA GLN A 258 5.77 7.24 19.68
C GLN A 258 7.25 6.87 19.62
N SER A 259 7.62 5.73 20.17
CA SER A 259 8.95 5.17 19.92
C SER A 259 9.14 4.89 18.43
N THR A 260 10.35 5.12 17.91
CA THR A 260 10.73 4.70 16.55
C THR A 260 10.57 3.18 16.42
N ARG A 261 10.21 2.72 15.22
CA ARG A 261 10.09 1.28 14.96
C ARG A 261 11.45 0.61 15.07
N SER A 262 11.55 -0.44 15.87
CA SER A 262 12.81 -1.16 16.02
C SER A 262 13.26 -1.81 14.71
N LEU A 263 14.56 -1.93 14.50
CA LEU A 263 15.11 -2.62 13.33
C LEU A 263 14.64 -4.09 13.23
N ALA A 264 14.40 -4.74 14.37
CA ALA A 264 13.86 -6.09 14.40
C ALA A 264 12.42 -6.14 13.88
N GLU A 265 11.58 -5.17 14.27
CA GLU A 265 10.21 -5.03 13.75
C GLU A 265 10.23 -4.75 12.24
N VAL A 266 11.02 -3.76 11.81
CA VAL A 266 11.15 -3.41 10.38
C VAL A 266 11.68 -4.61 9.58
N GLY A 267 12.66 -5.36 10.11
CA GLY A 267 13.17 -6.59 9.51
C GLY A 267 12.11 -7.68 9.38
N ARG A 268 11.21 -7.81 10.36
CA ARG A 268 10.09 -8.78 10.32
C ARG A 268 9.13 -8.53 9.15
N TYR A 269 8.87 -7.26 8.82
CA TYR A 269 7.96 -6.85 7.74
C TYR A 269 8.71 -6.47 6.45
N SER A 270 9.99 -6.82 6.33
CA SER A 270 10.78 -6.70 5.11
C SER A 270 10.56 -7.91 4.20
N ALA A 271 10.82 -7.76 2.92
CA ALA A 271 10.87 -8.88 2.00
C ALA A 271 12.09 -9.78 2.30
N ASP A 272 11.95 -11.07 2.05
CA ASP A 272 13.03 -12.03 1.86
C ASP A 272 13.23 -12.24 0.36
N VAL A 273 14.40 -12.70 -0.07
CA VAL A 273 14.63 -13.02 -1.48
C VAL A 273 13.58 -14.00 -2.03
N TYR A 274 13.11 -14.92 -1.19
CA TYR A 274 12.08 -15.89 -1.56
C TYR A 274 10.64 -15.37 -1.48
N SER A 275 10.42 -14.16 -0.95
CA SER A 275 9.08 -13.55 -0.91
C SER A 275 8.45 -13.39 -2.30
N TYR A 276 9.25 -13.16 -3.34
CA TYR A 276 8.76 -13.05 -4.72
C TYR A 276 8.38 -14.40 -5.35
N LEU A 277 8.72 -15.51 -4.69
CA LEU A 277 8.31 -16.87 -4.99
C LEU A 277 7.27 -17.39 -3.98
N THR A 278 6.69 -16.49 -3.18
CA THR A 278 5.65 -16.79 -2.21
C THR A 278 4.38 -16.07 -2.63
N ALA A 279 3.35 -16.83 -2.95
CA ALA A 279 2.03 -16.34 -3.27
C ALA A 279 1.15 -16.32 -2.01
N PHE A 280 0.02 -15.65 -2.10
CA PHE A 280 -1.05 -15.70 -1.13
C PHE A 280 -1.55 -17.15 -0.98
N ASP A 281 -1.59 -17.66 0.23
CA ASP A 281 -1.86 -19.09 0.53
C ASP A 281 -3.27 -19.53 0.10
N GLU A 282 -4.26 -18.64 0.17
CA GLU A 282 -5.63 -18.90 -0.29
C GLU A 282 -5.80 -18.73 -1.81
N HIS A 283 -4.72 -18.40 -2.55
CA HIS A 283 -4.81 -18.24 -4.01
C HIS A 283 -5.05 -19.61 -4.68
N PRO A 284 -6.14 -19.77 -5.48
CA PRO A 284 -6.55 -21.07 -6.00
C PRO A 284 -5.49 -21.80 -6.81
N ILE A 285 -4.67 -21.05 -7.59
CA ILE A 285 -3.65 -21.64 -8.48
C ILE A 285 -2.30 -21.75 -7.76
N TRP A 286 -1.85 -20.66 -7.12
CA TRP A 286 -0.48 -20.52 -6.64
C TRP A 286 -0.34 -20.77 -5.14
N GLY A 287 -1.44 -20.72 -4.37
CA GLY A 287 -1.40 -20.77 -2.92
C GLY A 287 -0.68 -21.98 -2.36
N ARG A 288 -0.86 -23.18 -2.98
CA ARG A 288 -0.15 -24.40 -2.56
C ARG A 288 1.22 -24.57 -3.23
N ALA A 289 1.38 -24.05 -4.46
CA ALA A 289 2.58 -24.29 -5.27
C ALA A 289 3.71 -23.30 -4.98
N MET A 290 3.37 -22.08 -4.59
CA MET A 290 4.31 -20.97 -4.43
C MET A 290 4.39 -20.53 -2.97
N GLN A 291 4.92 -21.41 -2.10
CA GLN A 291 5.10 -21.19 -0.65
C GLN A 291 6.57 -21.31 -0.27
N ALA A 292 7.44 -20.60 -1.02
CA ALA A 292 8.88 -20.73 -0.86
C ALA A 292 9.36 -20.26 0.53
N PHE A 293 8.83 -19.17 1.05
CA PHE A 293 9.14 -18.66 2.40
C PHE A 293 8.01 -17.77 2.94
N PRO A 294 6.93 -18.33 3.52
CA PRO A 294 5.84 -17.57 4.11
C PRO A 294 6.30 -16.70 5.28
N ARG A 295 5.91 -15.43 5.28
CA ARG A 295 6.18 -14.48 6.37
C ARG A 295 5.20 -13.30 6.30
N PRO A 296 5.02 -12.53 7.37
CA PRO A 296 4.20 -11.33 7.35
C PRO A 296 4.64 -10.37 6.23
N GLU A 297 3.71 -9.84 5.45
CA GLU A 297 3.95 -8.97 4.28
C GLU A 297 4.91 -9.58 3.22
N GLY A 298 5.12 -10.91 3.24
CA GLY A 298 6.07 -11.61 2.37
C GLY A 298 5.45 -12.32 1.16
N GLN A 299 4.18 -12.14 0.87
CA GLN A 299 3.46 -12.76 -0.25
C GLN A 299 3.55 -11.85 -1.50
N LEU A 300 4.75 -11.78 -2.10
CA LEU A 300 5.08 -10.78 -3.13
C LEU A 300 5.06 -11.33 -4.56
N PHE A 301 4.51 -12.52 -4.79
CA PHE A 301 4.46 -13.13 -6.12
C PHE A 301 3.67 -12.23 -7.11
N PRO A 302 4.28 -11.78 -8.23
CA PRO A 302 3.64 -10.83 -9.14
C PRO A 302 2.69 -11.45 -10.17
N GLY A 303 2.68 -12.76 -10.27
CA GLY A 303 1.99 -13.50 -11.32
C GLY A 303 2.90 -13.94 -12.48
N LEU A 304 2.61 -15.10 -13.04
CA LEU A 304 3.36 -15.69 -14.14
C LEU A 304 3.27 -14.86 -15.43
N ALA A 305 2.05 -14.33 -15.72
CA ALA A 305 1.85 -13.47 -16.88
C ALA A 305 2.73 -12.21 -16.83
N ALA A 306 2.84 -11.58 -15.65
CA ALA A 306 3.69 -10.42 -15.44
C ALA A 306 5.17 -10.74 -15.67
N LEU A 307 5.65 -11.86 -15.12
CA LEU A 307 7.04 -12.30 -15.29
C LEU A 307 7.39 -12.58 -16.74
N LEU A 308 6.56 -13.37 -17.45
CA LEU A 308 6.82 -13.76 -18.84
C LEU A 308 6.81 -12.55 -19.78
N LEU A 309 5.79 -11.68 -19.68
CA LEU A 309 5.69 -10.51 -20.53
C LEU A 309 6.79 -9.48 -20.24
N SER A 310 7.20 -9.34 -18.98
CA SER A 310 8.28 -8.43 -18.61
C SER A 310 9.63 -8.93 -19.13
N ALA A 311 9.89 -10.23 -19.03
CA ALA A 311 11.08 -10.84 -19.62
C ALA A 311 11.14 -10.58 -21.14
N LEU A 312 10.02 -10.74 -21.86
CA LEU A 312 9.94 -10.36 -23.28
C LEU A 312 10.19 -8.85 -23.48
N GLY A 313 9.70 -7.99 -22.57
CA GLY A 313 9.91 -6.55 -22.63
C GLY A 313 11.37 -6.16 -22.46
N ILE A 314 12.10 -6.86 -21.59
CA ILE A 314 13.50 -6.61 -21.28
C ILE A 314 14.41 -7.20 -22.37
N PHE A 315 14.31 -8.48 -22.64
CA PHE A 315 15.32 -9.23 -23.39
C PHE A 315 15.10 -9.22 -24.91
N TRP A 316 13.88 -9.03 -25.39
CA TRP A 316 13.65 -8.99 -26.82
C TRP A 316 14.01 -7.62 -27.39
N SER A 317 15.27 -7.39 -27.66
CA SER A 317 15.77 -6.25 -28.43
C SER A 317 15.52 -6.48 -29.94
N GLY A 318 14.36 -6.03 -30.45
CA GLY A 318 14.33 -5.67 -31.85
C GLY A 318 15.38 -4.58 -32.04
N ALA A 319 16.32 -4.75 -32.95
CA ALA A 319 17.25 -3.69 -33.31
C ALA A 319 16.46 -2.40 -33.55
N PRO A 320 16.93 -1.22 -33.08
CA PRO A 320 16.33 0.04 -33.48
C PRO A 320 16.39 0.10 -35.01
N GLU A 321 15.23 0.07 -35.67
CA GLU A 321 15.16 0.38 -37.08
C GLU A 321 15.68 1.81 -37.26
N GLY A 322 16.90 1.95 -37.80
CA GLY A 322 17.36 3.22 -38.31
C GLY A 322 18.63 3.84 -37.74
N ALA A 323 19.37 3.23 -36.82
CA ALA A 323 20.74 3.68 -36.54
C ALA A 323 21.74 2.77 -37.24
N PRO A 324 22.40 3.19 -38.30
CA PRO A 324 23.62 2.50 -38.77
C PRO A 324 24.64 2.63 -37.64
N LEU A 325 24.90 1.53 -36.92
CA LEU A 325 26.05 1.44 -36.03
C LEU A 325 27.27 1.66 -36.91
N GLN A 326 27.84 2.88 -36.91
CA GLN A 326 29.18 3.09 -37.44
C GLN A 326 30.09 2.15 -36.66
N LYS A 327 30.50 1.05 -37.30
CA LYS A 327 31.51 0.14 -36.78
C LYS A 327 32.81 0.92 -36.68
N GLN A 328 33.03 1.60 -35.55
CA GLN A 328 34.38 2.09 -35.23
C GLN A 328 35.27 0.87 -35.10
N SER A 329 36.30 0.81 -35.91
CA SER A 329 37.28 -0.28 -35.94
C SER A 329 38.04 -0.27 -34.61
N GLN A 330 37.59 -1.11 -33.69
CA GLN A 330 38.35 -1.37 -32.46
C GLN A 330 39.53 -2.30 -32.82
N THR A 331 40.68 -2.05 -32.22
CA THR A 331 41.82 -2.98 -32.34
C THR A 331 41.46 -4.35 -31.78
N PRO A 332 41.93 -5.46 -32.36
CA PRO A 332 41.61 -6.80 -31.86
C PRO A 332 41.88 -6.98 -30.37
N ALA A 333 42.99 -6.43 -29.87
CA ALA A 333 43.35 -6.46 -28.44
C ALA A 333 42.26 -5.79 -27.55
N ARG A 334 41.79 -4.62 -27.96
CA ARG A 334 40.72 -3.90 -27.19
C ARG A 334 39.40 -4.66 -27.17
N ARG A 335 39.02 -5.30 -28.28
CA ARG A 335 37.85 -6.19 -28.34
C ARG A 335 37.98 -7.35 -27.37
N TYR A 336 39.17 -7.97 -27.30
CA TYR A 336 39.41 -9.08 -26.40
C TYR A 336 39.27 -8.67 -24.93
N VAL A 337 39.87 -7.55 -24.55
CA VAL A 337 39.74 -6.98 -23.18
C VAL A 337 38.28 -6.70 -22.84
N VAL A 338 37.50 -6.10 -23.73
CA VAL A 338 36.06 -5.84 -23.50
C VAL A 338 35.27 -7.14 -23.31
N LEU A 339 35.55 -8.18 -24.14
CA LEU A 339 34.88 -9.48 -23.99
C LEU A 339 35.21 -10.14 -22.64
N VAL A 340 36.46 -10.08 -22.20
CA VAL A 340 36.90 -10.61 -20.89
C VAL A 340 36.18 -9.86 -19.75
N LEU A 341 36.13 -8.53 -19.80
CA LEU A 341 35.45 -7.72 -18.79
C LEU A 341 33.93 -8.01 -18.74
N VAL A 342 33.30 -8.17 -19.89
CA VAL A 342 31.86 -8.57 -19.97
C VAL A 342 31.68 -9.98 -19.40
N ALA A 343 32.57 -10.92 -19.69
CA ALA A 343 32.49 -12.27 -19.11
C ALA A 343 32.68 -12.25 -17.59
N ILE A 344 33.61 -11.44 -17.08
CA ILE A 344 33.79 -11.24 -15.63
C ILE A 344 32.54 -10.63 -14.99
N ALA A 345 31.98 -9.57 -15.59
CA ALA A 345 30.77 -8.93 -15.10
C ALA A 345 29.60 -9.92 -15.08
N PHE A 346 29.43 -10.71 -16.13
CA PHE A 346 28.38 -11.73 -16.22
C PHE A 346 28.57 -12.85 -15.18
N ALA A 347 29.81 -13.36 -15.02
CA ALA A 347 30.12 -14.37 -14.02
C ALA A 347 29.80 -13.88 -12.59
N HIS A 348 30.19 -12.64 -12.26
CA HIS A 348 29.87 -12.04 -10.97
C HIS A 348 28.34 -11.84 -10.78
N LEU A 349 27.61 -11.49 -11.83
CA LEU A 349 26.15 -11.39 -11.78
C LEU A 349 25.50 -12.76 -11.52
N VAL A 350 25.96 -13.81 -12.18
CA VAL A 350 25.49 -15.18 -11.96
C VAL A 350 25.77 -15.64 -10.53
N LEU A 351 26.99 -15.42 -10.03
CA LEU A 351 27.36 -15.73 -8.66
C LEU A 351 26.56 -14.90 -7.66
N PHE A 352 26.37 -13.61 -7.91
CA PHE A 352 25.53 -12.73 -7.09
C PHE A 352 24.11 -13.29 -6.96
N VAL A 353 23.46 -13.62 -8.08
CA VAL A 353 22.11 -14.21 -8.09
C VAL A 353 22.12 -15.53 -7.32
N ALA A 354 23.10 -16.39 -7.52
CA ALA A 354 23.18 -17.67 -6.81
C ALA A 354 23.35 -17.47 -5.29
N VAL A 355 24.13 -16.46 -4.86
CA VAL A 355 24.29 -16.11 -3.43
C VAL A 355 23.00 -15.55 -2.86
N LEU A 356 22.23 -14.75 -3.62
CA LEU A 356 20.90 -14.31 -3.19
C LEU A 356 19.97 -15.50 -2.90
N PHE A 357 20.09 -16.58 -3.66
CA PHE A 357 19.35 -17.82 -3.43
C PHE A 357 20.05 -18.78 -2.45
N GLY A 358 20.91 -18.27 -1.57
CA GLY A 358 21.50 -19.01 -0.46
C GLY A 358 22.68 -19.92 -0.83
N ARG A 359 23.18 -19.88 -2.08
CA ARG A 359 24.36 -20.67 -2.49
C ARG A 359 25.63 -19.97 -2.00
N ARG A 360 26.54 -20.74 -1.45
CA ARG A 360 27.87 -20.27 -1.03
C ARG A 360 28.91 -20.96 -1.86
N PHE A 361 29.87 -20.19 -2.35
CA PHE A 361 30.96 -20.71 -3.18
C PHE A 361 32.30 -20.46 -2.51
N ALA A 362 33.15 -21.43 -2.54
CA ALA A 362 34.56 -21.34 -2.14
C ALA A 362 35.41 -22.02 -3.21
N LEU A 363 36.40 -21.33 -3.72
CA LEU A 363 37.36 -21.86 -4.68
C LEU A 363 38.73 -22.00 -3.99
N ASP A 364 39.24 -23.21 -3.90
CA ASP A 364 40.60 -23.45 -3.40
C ASP A 364 41.60 -23.37 -4.56
N LEU A 365 42.51 -22.41 -4.47
CA LEU A 365 43.57 -22.18 -5.43
C LEU A 365 44.94 -22.55 -4.79
N GLY A 366 45.10 -23.84 -4.47
CA GLY A 366 46.37 -24.32 -3.96
C GLY A 366 46.75 -23.78 -2.58
N GLY A 367 45.81 -23.78 -1.63
CA GLY A 367 45.98 -23.32 -0.24
C GLY A 367 45.41 -21.93 0.04
N THR A 368 45.00 -21.18 -1.00
CA THR A 368 44.28 -19.91 -0.84
C THR A 368 42.80 -20.14 -1.14
N VAL A 369 41.94 -20.07 -0.10
CA VAL A 369 40.48 -20.23 -0.26
C VAL A 369 39.84 -18.89 -0.62
N LEU A 370 39.41 -18.76 -1.85
CA LEU A 370 38.66 -17.60 -2.34
C LEU A 370 37.18 -17.79 -2.05
N ARG A 371 36.67 -17.12 -0.99
CA ARG A 371 35.26 -17.16 -0.62
C ARG A 371 34.46 -16.19 -1.49
N MET A 372 33.44 -16.69 -2.21
CA MET A 372 32.55 -15.91 -3.07
C MET A 372 31.12 -15.96 -2.51
N SER A 373 30.95 -15.56 -1.24
CA SER A 373 29.66 -15.59 -0.54
C SER A 373 29.15 -14.19 -0.14
N ASP A 374 29.99 -13.16 -0.31
CA ASP A 374 29.60 -11.76 -0.03
C ASP A 374 28.90 -11.17 -1.26
N ALA A 375 27.58 -10.99 -1.16
CA ALA A 375 26.75 -10.48 -2.25
C ALA A 375 27.13 -9.05 -2.63
N THR A 376 27.50 -8.21 -1.66
CA THR A 376 27.94 -6.82 -1.94
C THR A 376 29.21 -6.79 -2.77
N GLN A 377 30.22 -7.58 -2.41
CA GLN A 377 31.47 -7.63 -3.15
C GLN A 377 31.27 -8.16 -4.57
N LEU A 378 30.43 -9.20 -4.75
CA LEU A 378 30.11 -9.73 -6.07
C LEU A 378 29.42 -8.67 -6.95
N LEU A 379 28.45 -7.95 -6.40
CA LEU A 379 27.76 -6.87 -7.10
C LEU A 379 28.73 -5.75 -7.50
N VAL A 380 29.58 -5.29 -6.57
CA VAL A 380 30.54 -4.20 -6.82
C VAL A 380 31.55 -4.60 -7.86
N ARG A 381 32.19 -5.80 -7.74
CA ARG A 381 33.19 -6.28 -8.70
C ARG A 381 32.60 -6.45 -10.11
N GLY A 382 31.38 -7.01 -10.20
CA GLY A 382 30.64 -7.13 -11.46
C GLY A 382 30.33 -5.76 -12.08
N ALA A 383 29.88 -4.80 -11.26
CA ALA A 383 29.58 -3.44 -11.70
C ALA A 383 30.86 -2.71 -12.18
N VAL A 384 32.00 -2.85 -11.48
CA VAL A 384 33.29 -2.26 -11.89
C VAL A 384 33.73 -2.85 -13.23
N ALA A 385 33.70 -4.18 -13.39
CA ALA A 385 34.05 -4.82 -14.65
C ALA A 385 33.16 -4.37 -15.81
N GLY A 386 31.85 -4.28 -15.57
CA GLY A 386 30.87 -3.75 -16.53
C GLY A 386 31.10 -2.28 -16.90
N ALA A 387 31.39 -1.43 -15.91
CA ALA A 387 31.74 -0.02 -16.13
C ALA A 387 33.04 0.12 -16.96
N MET A 388 34.08 -0.66 -16.66
CA MET A 388 35.30 -0.68 -17.46
C MET A 388 35.04 -1.12 -18.91
N ALA A 389 34.22 -2.15 -19.12
CA ALA A 389 33.80 -2.58 -20.44
C ALA A 389 33.09 -1.45 -21.21
N LEU A 390 32.21 -0.70 -20.55
CA LEU A 390 31.51 0.46 -21.13
C LEU A 390 32.48 1.62 -21.44
N ILE A 391 33.44 1.90 -20.58
CA ILE A 391 34.47 2.92 -20.81
C ILE A 391 35.30 2.56 -22.06
N LEU A 392 35.66 1.29 -22.18
CA LEU A 392 36.48 0.79 -23.28
C LEU A 392 35.72 0.54 -24.58
N SER A 393 34.37 0.48 -24.59
CA SER A 393 33.58 0.16 -25.79
C SER A 393 32.52 1.24 -26.10
N PRO A 394 32.80 2.13 -27.10
CA PRO A 394 31.81 3.07 -27.58
C PRO A 394 30.50 2.40 -28.07
N ASP A 395 30.63 1.25 -28.73
CA ASP A 395 29.47 0.48 -29.22
C ASP A 395 28.63 -0.07 -28.07
N ALA A 396 29.29 -0.55 -26.99
CA ALA A 396 28.58 -0.99 -25.78
C ALA A 396 27.85 0.20 -25.11
N ARG A 397 28.49 1.36 -24.99
CA ARG A 397 27.88 2.59 -24.48
C ARG A 397 26.64 2.98 -25.30
N ALA A 398 26.76 3.00 -26.64
CA ALA A 398 25.64 3.34 -27.52
C ALA A 398 24.45 2.37 -27.35
N ARG A 399 24.74 1.06 -27.25
CA ARG A 399 23.69 0.04 -26.99
C ARG A 399 23.02 0.22 -25.62
N VAL A 400 23.83 0.43 -24.57
CA VAL A 400 23.32 0.67 -23.22
C VAL A 400 22.54 1.98 -23.19
N ALA A 401 23.02 3.06 -23.79
CA ALA A 401 22.30 4.33 -23.87
C ALA A 401 20.96 4.19 -24.60
N ALA A 402 20.92 3.45 -25.72
CA ALA A 402 19.69 3.15 -26.44
C ALA A 402 18.71 2.28 -25.63
N PHE A 403 19.24 1.40 -24.77
CA PHE A 403 18.43 0.57 -23.88
C PHE A 403 17.92 1.37 -22.66
N LEU A 404 18.76 2.26 -22.10
CA LEU A 404 18.46 2.97 -20.84
C LEU A 404 17.16 3.76 -20.91
N TRP A 405 16.75 4.27 -22.06
CA TRP A 405 15.52 5.01 -22.17
C TRP A 405 14.61 4.47 -23.29
N PRO A 406 13.32 4.22 -22.97
CA PRO A 406 12.68 4.27 -21.62
C PRO A 406 12.79 2.97 -20.80
N ARG A 407 13.18 1.83 -21.41
CA ARG A 407 13.08 0.48 -20.80
C ARG A 407 14.02 0.31 -19.61
N GLY A 408 15.28 0.69 -19.78
CA GLY A 408 16.28 0.56 -18.72
C GLY A 408 15.94 1.36 -17.47
N ALA A 409 15.30 2.52 -17.63
CA ALA A 409 14.79 3.31 -16.49
C ALA A 409 13.77 2.52 -15.66
N TRP A 410 12.85 1.80 -16.33
CA TRP A 410 11.89 0.95 -15.64
C TRP A 410 12.51 -0.31 -15.03
N LEU A 411 13.54 -0.87 -15.68
CA LEU A 411 14.32 -1.96 -15.08
C LEU A 411 15.09 -1.49 -13.85
N ILE A 412 15.70 -0.32 -13.88
CA ILE A 412 16.38 0.27 -12.72
C ILE A 412 15.38 0.52 -11.60
N ALA A 413 14.19 1.06 -11.90
CA ALA A 413 13.12 1.26 -10.93
C ALA A 413 12.68 -0.06 -10.29
N LEU A 414 12.51 -1.12 -11.09
CA LEU A 414 12.19 -2.47 -10.59
C LEU A 414 13.28 -3.00 -9.66
N LEU A 415 14.55 -2.95 -10.07
CA LEU A 415 15.67 -3.44 -9.27
C LEU A 415 15.86 -2.64 -7.98
N ALA A 416 15.67 -1.32 -8.03
CA ALA A 416 15.72 -0.46 -6.85
C ALA A 416 14.58 -0.80 -5.87
N ALA A 417 13.36 -1.01 -6.36
CA ALA A 417 12.23 -1.41 -5.53
C ALA A 417 12.45 -2.79 -4.90
N LEU A 418 12.96 -3.76 -5.66
CA LEU A 418 13.35 -5.07 -5.14
C LEU A 418 14.39 -4.95 -4.02
N TRP A 419 15.43 -4.14 -4.22
CA TRP A 419 16.50 -3.98 -3.24
C TRP A 419 16.02 -3.27 -1.96
N LEU A 420 15.27 -2.17 -2.11
CA LEU A 420 14.72 -1.41 -1.00
C LEU A 420 13.71 -2.22 -0.19
N SER A 421 12.92 -3.09 -0.82
CA SER A 421 11.95 -3.93 -0.13
C SER A 421 12.58 -5.00 0.77
N LEU A 422 13.85 -5.37 0.56
CA LEU A 422 14.59 -6.26 1.46
C LEU A 422 14.86 -5.64 2.84
N GLY A 423 14.58 -4.34 3.01
CA GLY A 423 14.67 -3.65 4.29
C GLY A 423 16.09 -3.48 4.82
N PRO A 424 16.23 -3.16 6.13
CA PRO A 424 17.52 -2.82 6.73
C PRO A 424 18.46 -4.01 6.90
N MET A 425 17.94 -5.22 6.92
CA MET A 425 18.68 -6.48 7.12
C MET A 425 18.24 -7.51 6.07
N PRO A 426 18.80 -7.47 4.85
CA PRO A 426 18.45 -8.41 3.79
C PRO A 426 18.59 -9.87 4.22
N THR A 427 17.62 -10.71 3.86
CA THR A 427 17.61 -12.14 4.20
C THR A 427 17.30 -13.01 2.99
N SER A 428 17.74 -14.28 3.05
CA SER A 428 17.40 -15.36 2.13
C SER A 428 17.01 -16.59 2.92
N MET A 429 15.76 -17.02 2.81
CA MET A 429 15.14 -18.04 3.68
C MET A 429 15.37 -17.76 5.18
N GLY A 430 15.18 -16.51 5.58
CA GLY A 430 15.38 -16.06 6.96
C GLY A 430 16.84 -15.94 7.42
N ARG A 431 17.80 -16.32 6.60
CA ARG A 431 19.24 -16.22 6.93
C ARG A 431 19.78 -14.86 6.47
N PRO A 432 20.57 -14.16 7.28
CA PRO A 432 21.19 -12.90 6.87
C PRO A 432 22.04 -13.06 5.62
N LEU A 433 21.96 -12.07 4.73
CA LEU A 433 22.80 -11.92 3.55
C LEU A 433 23.83 -10.81 3.76
N ASP A 434 25.06 -11.05 3.33
CA ASP A 434 26.11 -10.02 3.26
C ASP A 434 25.86 -9.09 2.06
N LEU A 435 24.70 -8.41 2.09
CA LEU A 435 24.25 -7.46 1.07
C LEU A 435 24.03 -6.09 1.70
N ALA A 436 24.72 -5.07 1.19
CA ALA A 436 24.52 -3.69 1.61
C ALA A 436 23.05 -3.29 1.47
N SER A 437 22.51 -2.64 2.48
CA SER A 437 21.12 -2.22 2.48
C SER A 437 20.99 -0.69 2.29
N PRO A 438 20.52 -0.23 1.12
CA PRO A 438 20.19 1.17 0.95
C PRO A 438 19.01 1.61 1.83
N TYR A 439 18.09 0.70 2.18
CA TYR A 439 17.02 1.01 3.12
C TYR A 439 17.56 1.37 4.51
N ARG A 440 18.64 0.73 4.96
CA ARG A 440 19.25 1.06 6.25
C ARG A 440 19.71 2.51 6.29
N VAL A 441 20.30 3.00 5.20
CA VAL A 441 20.70 4.41 5.08
C VAL A 441 19.49 5.34 5.13
N LEU A 442 18.39 4.98 4.45
CA LEU A 442 17.16 5.77 4.51
C LEU A 442 16.58 5.80 5.92
N TYR A 443 16.57 4.67 6.62
CA TYR A 443 16.09 4.56 7.99
C TYR A 443 16.90 5.45 8.97
N ASP A 444 18.23 5.46 8.82
CA ASP A 444 19.12 6.20 9.73
C ASP A 444 19.16 7.71 9.43
N VAL A 445 18.89 8.15 8.17
CA VAL A 445 19.16 9.53 7.72
C VAL A 445 17.90 10.28 7.30
N VAL A 446 16.91 9.61 6.72
CA VAL A 446 15.74 10.29 6.13
C VAL A 446 14.58 10.31 7.12
N PRO A 447 14.12 11.51 7.56
CA PRO A 447 13.01 11.61 8.50
C PRO A 447 11.75 10.87 8.01
N GLY A 448 11.12 10.10 8.91
CA GLY A 448 9.90 9.34 8.65
C GLY A 448 10.15 7.89 8.25
N PHE A 449 11.35 7.51 7.76
CA PHE A 449 11.66 6.10 7.49
C PHE A 449 11.78 5.27 8.77
N ASP A 450 12.14 5.88 9.88
CA ASP A 450 12.17 5.29 11.21
C ASP A 450 10.76 5.07 11.83
N GLY A 451 9.74 5.68 11.24
CA GLY A 451 8.33 5.53 11.64
C GLY A 451 7.57 4.45 10.84
N VAL A 452 8.07 4.00 9.68
CA VAL A 452 7.40 3.01 8.84
C VAL A 452 7.97 1.60 9.05
N ARG A 453 7.08 0.60 9.16
CA ARG A 453 7.47 -0.76 9.55
C ARG A 453 7.63 -1.76 8.40
N ALA A 454 7.07 -1.49 7.20
CA ALA A 454 6.93 -2.50 6.14
C ALA A 454 7.68 -2.13 4.84
N PRO A 455 9.02 -2.34 4.76
CA PRO A 455 9.79 -2.14 3.55
C PRO A 455 9.30 -2.97 2.35
N SER A 456 8.73 -4.17 2.60
CA SER A 456 8.12 -5.03 1.57
C SER A 456 7.16 -4.27 0.65
N ARG A 457 6.48 -3.22 1.15
CA ARG A 457 5.54 -2.39 0.38
C ARG A 457 6.18 -1.55 -0.73
N PHE A 458 7.52 -1.42 -0.78
CA PHE A 458 8.22 -0.93 -1.98
C PHE A 458 7.88 -1.77 -3.22
N TRP A 459 7.49 -3.03 -3.01
CA TRP A 459 7.11 -3.91 -4.09
C TRP A 459 5.94 -3.40 -4.93
N MET A 460 5.05 -2.57 -4.41
CA MET A 460 4.00 -1.97 -5.24
C MET A 460 4.58 -1.06 -6.34
N VAL A 461 5.66 -0.33 -6.05
CA VAL A 461 6.39 0.45 -7.06
C VAL A 461 7.11 -0.48 -8.04
N GLY A 462 7.71 -1.57 -7.53
CA GLY A 462 8.31 -2.61 -8.35
C GLY A 462 7.31 -3.29 -9.28
N LEU A 463 6.11 -3.59 -8.77
CA LEU A 463 5.02 -4.18 -9.55
C LEU A 463 4.56 -3.25 -10.68
N LEU A 464 4.45 -1.93 -10.42
CA LEU A 464 4.17 -0.96 -11.48
C LEU A 464 5.26 -0.97 -12.55
N ALA A 465 6.53 -0.96 -12.15
CA ALA A 465 7.66 -1.02 -13.09
C ALA A 465 7.65 -2.33 -13.90
N LEU A 466 7.42 -3.46 -13.24
CA LEU A 466 7.27 -4.77 -13.87
C LEU A 466 6.14 -4.77 -14.90
N SER A 467 4.98 -4.20 -14.54
CA SER A 467 3.80 -4.12 -15.42
C SER A 467 4.05 -3.24 -16.65
N VAL A 468 4.79 -2.14 -16.49
CA VAL A 468 5.21 -1.31 -17.63
C VAL A 468 6.15 -2.09 -18.55
N LEU A 469 7.12 -2.82 -17.99
CA LEU A 469 8.01 -3.70 -18.77
C LEU A 469 7.22 -4.81 -19.49
N GLY A 470 6.22 -5.39 -18.83
CA GLY A 470 5.27 -6.33 -19.43
C GLY A 470 4.47 -5.72 -20.59
N GLY A 471 4.11 -4.44 -20.46
CA GLY A 471 3.50 -3.66 -21.55
C GLY A 471 4.42 -3.50 -22.76
N PHE A 472 5.72 -3.29 -22.57
CA PHE A 472 6.69 -3.31 -23.68
C PHE A 472 6.77 -4.70 -24.35
N GLY A 473 6.69 -5.79 -23.56
CA GLY A 473 6.60 -7.15 -24.10
C GLY A 473 5.34 -7.37 -24.94
N ALA A 474 4.18 -6.98 -24.40
CA ALA A 474 2.90 -7.06 -25.10
C ALA A 474 2.88 -6.24 -26.41
N ALA A 475 3.48 -5.04 -26.40
CA ALA A 475 3.58 -4.21 -27.61
C ALA A 475 4.31 -4.92 -28.77
N ARG A 476 5.22 -5.81 -28.45
CA ARG A 476 5.99 -6.60 -29.44
C ARG A 476 5.18 -7.76 -30.00
N LEU A 477 4.46 -8.46 -29.10
CA LEU A 477 3.59 -9.56 -29.52
C LEU A 477 2.51 -9.07 -30.51
N VAL A 478 1.91 -7.90 -30.24
CA VAL A 478 0.89 -7.30 -31.11
C VAL A 478 1.39 -7.01 -32.53
N ARG A 479 2.67 -6.69 -32.70
CA ARG A 479 3.27 -6.39 -34.01
C ARG A 479 3.40 -7.63 -34.93
N ARG A 480 3.24 -8.83 -34.38
CA ARG A 480 3.39 -10.10 -35.08
C ARG A 480 2.08 -10.89 -35.01
N PRO A 481 1.32 -11.04 -36.09
CA PRO A 481 0.01 -11.74 -36.07
C PRO A 481 0.08 -13.16 -35.50
N ALA A 482 1.16 -13.90 -35.79
CA ALA A 482 1.38 -15.24 -35.26
C ALA A 482 1.56 -15.27 -33.71
N SER A 483 1.90 -14.15 -33.10
CA SER A 483 2.09 -14.03 -31.64
C SER A 483 0.83 -13.54 -30.90
N ALA A 484 -0.26 -13.25 -31.60
CA ALA A 484 -1.51 -12.80 -30.98
C ALA A 484 -2.09 -13.86 -30.03
N ALA A 485 -1.95 -15.14 -30.38
CA ALA A 485 -2.35 -16.26 -29.52
C ALA A 485 -1.62 -16.24 -28.16
N LEU A 486 -0.32 -15.94 -28.14
CA LEU A 486 0.46 -15.84 -26.90
C LEU A 486 -0.05 -14.71 -25.99
N LEU A 487 -0.51 -13.61 -26.58
CA LEU A 487 -1.08 -12.52 -25.81
C LEU A 487 -2.43 -12.89 -25.20
N VAL A 488 -3.28 -13.62 -25.96
CA VAL A 488 -4.54 -14.17 -25.44
C VAL A 488 -4.27 -15.14 -24.29
N VAL A 489 -3.31 -16.04 -24.44
CA VAL A 489 -2.89 -16.95 -23.37
C VAL A 489 -2.41 -16.17 -22.13
N ALA A 490 -1.57 -15.13 -22.32
CA ALA A 490 -1.13 -14.30 -21.21
C ALA A 490 -2.29 -13.58 -20.50
N TRP A 491 -3.31 -13.13 -21.23
CA TRP A 491 -4.52 -12.55 -20.64
C TRP A 491 -5.33 -13.57 -19.87
N LEU A 492 -5.50 -14.78 -20.40
CA LEU A 492 -6.20 -15.87 -19.70
C LEU A 492 -5.49 -16.25 -18.40
N ILE A 493 -4.15 -16.34 -18.44
CA ILE A 493 -3.34 -16.55 -17.22
C ILE A 493 -3.58 -15.40 -16.23
N CYS A 494 -3.49 -14.15 -16.67
CA CYS A 494 -3.68 -12.98 -15.82
C CYS A 494 -5.09 -12.95 -15.20
N LEU A 495 -6.14 -13.29 -15.96
CA LEU A 495 -7.50 -13.39 -15.44
C LEU A 495 -7.63 -14.54 -14.42
N ALA A 496 -7.06 -15.71 -14.71
CA ALA A 496 -7.05 -16.81 -13.77
C ALA A 496 -6.30 -16.46 -12.47
N GLU A 497 -5.21 -15.71 -12.58
CA GLU A 497 -4.43 -15.19 -11.44
C GLU A 497 -5.15 -14.06 -10.67
N ALA A 498 -6.10 -13.39 -11.30
CA ALA A 498 -6.87 -12.29 -10.69
C ALA A 498 -8.03 -12.79 -9.80
N ARG A 499 -8.36 -14.09 -9.85
CA ARG A 499 -9.48 -14.63 -9.11
C ARG A 499 -9.06 -15.25 -7.80
N VAL A 500 -9.64 -14.76 -6.71
CA VAL A 500 -9.66 -15.41 -5.40
C VAL A 500 -11.05 -16.00 -5.23
N ASP A 501 -11.15 -17.31 -4.98
CA ASP A 501 -12.43 -18.00 -4.88
C ASP A 501 -12.43 -18.99 -3.69
N PRO A 502 -13.26 -18.77 -2.67
CA PRO A 502 -14.21 -17.66 -2.55
C PRO A 502 -13.54 -16.33 -2.18
N PHE A 503 -14.05 -15.19 -2.73
CA PHE A 503 -13.68 -13.88 -2.23
C PHE A 503 -14.38 -13.64 -0.89
N VAL A 504 -13.61 -13.32 0.14
CA VAL A 504 -14.12 -13.17 1.49
C VAL A 504 -14.84 -11.82 1.65
N VAL A 505 -15.99 -11.83 2.30
CA VAL A 505 -16.70 -10.63 2.77
C VAL A 505 -17.05 -10.82 4.25
N ASN A 506 -16.96 -9.77 5.05
CA ASN A 506 -17.21 -9.79 6.49
C ASN A 506 -16.39 -10.87 7.22
N GLY A 507 -15.17 -11.14 6.78
CA GLY A 507 -14.30 -12.13 7.43
C GLY A 507 -14.08 -11.75 8.90
N ALA A 508 -14.34 -12.69 9.80
CA ALA A 508 -14.11 -12.53 11.23
C ALA A 508 -13.19 -13.64 11.74
N GLY A 509 -12.25 -13.26 12.59
CA GLY A 509 -11.40 -14.21 13.30
C GLY A 509 -12.06 -14.75 14.58
N PRO A 510 -11.46 -15.74 15.22
CA PRO A 510 -11.88 -16.17 16.56
C PRO A 510 -11.60 -15.06 17.57
N VAL A 511 -12.54 -14.83 18.49
CA VAL A 511 -12.38 -13.86 19.60
C VAL A 511 -12.12 -14.68 20.88
N PRO A 512 -10.86 -14.79 21.33
CA PRO A 512 -10.55 -15.50 22.55
C PRO A 512 -11.25 -14.85 23.76
N GLU A 513 -11.67 -15.67 24.70
CA GLU A 513 -12.25 -15.26 26.00
C GLU A 513 -13.64 -14.58 25.95
N PHE A 514 -14.16 -14.26 24.76
CA PHE A 514 -15.47 -13.62 24.59
C PHE A 514 -16.30 -14.33 23.53
N ASN A 515 -17.61 -14.13 23.59
CA ASN A 515 -18.51 -14.55 22.52
C ASN A 515 -18.34 -13.58 21.35
N ALA A 516 -18.08 -14.12 20.15
CA ALA A 516 -17.86 -13.30 18.95
C ALA A 516 -19.09 -12.41 18.66
N PRO A 517 -18.87 -11.14 18.31
CA PRO A 517 -19.96 -10.27 17.91
C PRO A 517 -20.54 -10.66 16.55
N GLU A 518 -21.72 -10.13 16.20
CA GLU A 518 -22.36 -10.38 14.90
C GLU A 518 -21.38 -10.09 13.74
N PRO A 519 -21.21 -11.02 12.76
CA PRO A 519 -20.23 -10.85 11.67
C PRO A 519 -20.75 -9.91 10.57
N ARG A 520 -21.47 -8.87 10.95
CA ARG A 520 -22.03 -7.85 10.05
C ARG A 520 -22.15 -6.50 10.75
N LEU A 521 -21.83 -5.44 10.02
CA LEU A 521 -22.08 -4.07 10.47
C LEU A 521 -23.47 -3.63 10.03
N ARG A 522 -24.26 -3.11 10.98
CA ARG A 522 -25.57 -2.54 10.68
C ARG A 522 -25.41 -1.09 10.23
N GLY A 523 -26.15 -0.70 9.20
CA GLY A 523 -26.17 0.69 8.73
C GLY A 523 -26.92 1.61 9.69
N ARG A 524 -26.84 2.93 9.44
CA ARG A 524 -27.51 3.93 10.30
C ARG A 524 -29.04 3.74 10.37
N GLY A 525 -29.67 3.21 9.31
CA GLY A 525 -31.12 2.99 9.24
C GLY A 525 -31.61 1.80 10.06
N ASP A 526 -30.76 0.85 10.37
CA ASP A 526 -31.01 -0.36 11.16
C ASP A 526 -30.05 -0.48 12.36
N ALA A 527 -29.48 0.65 12.78
CA ALA A 527 -28.58 0.72 13.92
C ALA A 527 -29.22 0.21 15.20
N PRO A 528 -28.48 -0.49 16.07
CA PRO A 528 -29.00 -0.88 17.37
C PRO A 528 -29.52 0.34 18.14
N PRO A 529 -30.74 0.27 18.73
CA PRO A 529 -31.39 1.37 19.44
C PRO A 529 -30.54 2.01 20.53
N ILE A 530 -29.64 1.25 21.13
CA ILE A 530 -28.72 1.74 22.17
C ILE A 530 -27.85 2.91 21.68
N TYR A 531 -27.40 2.92 20.42
CA TYR A 531 -26.61 4.02 19.87
C TYR A 531 -27.44 5.27 19.58
N THR A 532 -28.74 5.10 19.33
CA THR A 532 -29.69 6.23 19.26
C THR A 532 -29.84 6.87 20.65
N ALA A 533 -29.89 6.07 21.71
CA ALA A 533 -29.96 6.57 23.08
C ALA A 533 -28.65 7.33 23.45
N VAL A 534 -27.48 6.85 23.01
CA VAL A 534 -26.22 7.56 23.19
C VAL A 534 -26.21 8.89 22.43
N ALA A 535 -26.77 8.94 21.23
CA ALA A 535 -26.88 10.19 20.47
C ALA A 535 -27.69 11.26 21.18
N GLY A 536 -28.68 10.84 22.01
CA GLY A 536 -29.50 11.71 22.87
C GLY A 536 -28.79 12.19 24.14
N GLN A 537 -27.61 11.66 24.51
CA GLN A 537 -26.86 12.09 25.69
C GLN A 537 -26.21 13.47 25.45
N ALA A 538 -25.70 14.09 26.54
CA ALA A 538 -24.99 15.38 26.47
C ALA A 538 -23.82 15.34 25.50
N PRO A 539 -23.50 16.47 24.81
CA PRO A 539 -22.42 16.50 23.81
C PRO A 539 -21.04 16.16 24.36
N ASP A 540 -20.79 16.41 25.62
CA ASP A 540 -19.55 16.16 26.36
C ASP A 540 -19.46 14.74 26.95
N THR A 541 -20.45 13.87 26.69
CA THR A 541 -20.42 12.47 27.12
C THR A 541 -19.15 11.76 26.60
N VAL A 542 -18.46 11.10 27.54
CA VAL A 542 -17.34 10.20 27.26
C VAL A 542 -17.83 8.77 27.48
N LEU A 543 -17.94 8.01 26.40
CA LEU A 543 -18.47 6.65 26.38
C LEU A 543 -17.35 5.62 26.47
N ALA A 544 -17.52 4.60 27.29
CA ALA A 544 -16.77 3.35 27.24
C ALA A 544 -17.70 2.20 26.83
N GLU A 545 -17.26 1.35 25.91
CA GLU A 545 -17.97 0.13 25.52
C GLU A 545 -17.20 -1.10 26.00
N LEU A 546 -17.88 -2.02 26.64
CA LEU A 546 -17.29 -3.21 27.25
C LEU A 546 -17.84 -4.49 26.60
N PRO A 547 -16.95 -5.43 26.16
CA PRO A 547 -15.53 -5.56 26.50
C PRO A 547 -14.66 -4.53 25.77
N LEU A 548 -13.60 -4.05 26.45
CA LEU A 548 -12.66 -3.05 25.96
C LEU A 548 -11.27 -3.69 25.75
N GLY A 549 -10.55 -3.23 24.73
CA GLY A 549 -9.20 -3.73 24.39
C GLY A 549 -9.19 -4.99 23.52
N GLN A 550 -10.35 -5.45 23.09
CA GLN A 550 -10.51 -6.52 22.12
C GLN A 550 -10.78 -5.92 20.75
N PRO A 551 -9.91 -6.14 19.75
CA PRO A 551 -10.03 -5.50 18.44
C PRO A 551 -11.42 -5.59 17.80
N ASP A 552 -12.06 -6.76 17.87
CA ASP A 552 -13.38 -6.98 17.27
C ASP A 552 -14.50 -6.13 17.91
N PHE A 553 -14.39 -5.82 19.20
CA PHE A 553 -15.32 -4.95 19.91
C PHE A 553 -14.95 -3.49 19.78
N ASP A 554 -13.67 -3.13 19.95
CA ASP A 554 -13.20 -1.76 19.81
C ASP A 554 -13.47 -1.19 18.42
N LEU A 555 -13.25 -1.99 17.36
CA LEU A 555 -13.56 -1.60 15.99
C LEU A 555 -15.05 -1.36 15.75
N ARG A 556 -15.92 -2.19 16.36
CA ARG A 556 -17.37 -1.98 16.27
C ARG A 556 -17.81 -0.75 17.06
N ALA A 557 -17.27 -0.54 18.26
CA ALA A 557 -17.48 0.69 19.03
C ALA A 557 -17.10 1.92 18.22
N MET A 558 -15.93 1.89 17.55
CA MET A 558 -15.51 2.96 16.65
C MET A 558 -16.49 3.15 15.48
N TYR A 559 -16.90 2.08 14.81
CA TYR A 559 -17.86 2.15 13.71
C TYR A 559 -19.19 2.77 14.16
N TYR A 560 -19.79 2.26 15.23
CA TYR A 560 -21.06 2.76 15.74
C TYR A 560 -20.95 4.17 16.34
N SER A 561 -19.77 4.59 16.81
CA SER A 561 -19.54 5.97 17.24
C SER A 561 -19.78 6.99 16.13
N THR A 562 -19.70 6.59 14.85
CA THR A 562 -20.03 7.45 13.70
C THR A 562 -21.49 7.87 13.66
N PHE A 563 -22.36 7.23 14.45
CA PHE A 563 -23.80 7.55 14.51
C PHE A 563 -24.13 8.64 15.52
N HIS A 564 -23.23 8.87 16.51
CA HIS A 564 -23.45 9.83 17.60
C HIS A 564 -22.28 10.81 17.82
N TRP A 565 -21.06 10.49 17.39
CA TRP A 565 -19.84 11.30 17.53
C TRP A 565 -19.51 11.72 18.98
N ARG A 566 -19.98 10.98 20.00
CA ARG A 566 -19.51 11.18 21.39
C ARG A 566 -18.06 10.71 21.51
N LYS A 567 -17.32 11.29 22.46
CA LYS A 567 -15.95 10.81 22.76
C LYS A 567 -16.00 9.37 23.21
N LEU A 568 -15.07 8.57 22.73
CA LEU A 568 -14.98 7.14 23.01
C LEU A 568 -13.67 6.82 23.72
N VAL A 569 -13.74 6.10 24.83
CA VAL A 569 -12.57 5.60 25.54
C VAL A 569 -11.90 4.49 24.72
N ASN A 570 -12.71 3.65 24.09
CA ASN A 570 -12.25 2.58 23.20
C ASN A 570 -11.47 3.14 22.00
N GLY A 571 -10.61 2.29 21.44
CA GLY A 571 -9.92 2.61 20.21
C GLY A 571 -9.09 1.47 19.69
N TYR A 572 -8.89 1.47 18.39
CA TYR A 572 -7.99 0.58 17.66
C TYR A 572 -7.23 1.39 16.61
N SER A 573 -5.91 1.25 16.57
CA SER A 573 -5.08 1.96 15.61
C SER A 573 -3.67 1.36 15.51
N GLY A 574 -2.86 1.88 14.58
CA GLY A 574 -1.45 1.49 14.41
C GLY A 574 -0.53 1.91 15.56
N PHE A 575 -0.98 2.87 16.38
CA PHE A 575 -0.36 3.28 17.64
C PHE A 575 -1.42 3.23 18.75
N ILE A 576 -1.02 2.80 19.94
CA ILE A 576 -1.86 2.72 21.13
C ILE A 576 -1.28 3.67 22.17
N PRO A 577 -2.07 4.63 22.69
CA PRO A 577 -1.58 5.59 23.70
C PRO A 577 -1.20 4.87 25.01
N THR A 578 -0.22 5.41 25.72
CA THR A 578 0.38 4.77 26.91
C THR A 578 -0.62 4.52 28.05
N HIS A 579 -1.66 5.35 28.16
CA HIS A 579 -2.70 5.18 29.18
C HIS A 579 -3.68 4.04 28.87
N TYR A 580 -3.77 3.59 27.61
CA TYR A 580 -4.78 2.59 27.18
C TYR A 580 -4.42 1.17 27.64
N GLY A 581 -3.15 0.78 27.61
CA GLY A 581 -2.72 -0.54 28.06
C GLY A 581 -3.08 -0.87 29.52
N PRO A 582 -2.77 0.01 30.50
CA PRO A 582 -3.21 -0.17 31.86
C PRO A 582 -4.73 -0.22 32.06
N LEU A 583 -5.50 0.54 31.24
CA LEU A 583 -6.96 0.51 31.26
C LEU A 583 -7.49 -0.86 30.77
N VAL A 584 -6.96 -1.35 29.64
CA VAL A 584 -7.29 -2.69 29.12
C VAL A 584 -6.99 -3.78 30.14
N ALA A 585 -5.82 -3.70 30.82
CA ALA A 585 -5.44 -4.67 31.83
C ALA A 585 -6.40 -4.66 33.06
N ALA A 586 -6.86 -3.48 33.45
CA ALA A 586 -7.82 -3.34 34.56
C ALA A 586 -9.24 -3.82 34.23
N LEU A 587 -9.65 -3.70 32.96
CA LEU A 587 -10.98 -4.09 32.46
C LEU A 587 -10.97 -5.47 31.78
N GLY A 588 -9.87 -6.22 31.87
CA GLY A 588 -9.72 -7.52 31.23
C GLY A 588 -10.74 -8.56 31.73
N ALA A 589 -10.86 -9.66 30.98
CA ALA A 589 -11.89 -10.69 31.17
C ALA A 589 -11.90 -11.34 32.55
N SER A 590 -10.78 -11.32 33.29
CA SER A 590 -10.64 -12.04 34.55
C SER A 590 -11.38 -11.41 35.75
N ALA A 591 -11.54 -10.08 35.78
CA ALA A 591 -12.24 -9.36 36.85
C ALA A 591 -12.76 -7.96 36.40
N PRO A 592 -13.61 -7.86 35.40
CA PRO A 592 -14.09 -6.58 34.87
C PRO A 592 -15.03 -5.85 35.86
N ASP A 593 -15.55 -6.54 36.86
CA ASP A 593 -16.42 -6.07 37.92
C ASP A 593 -15.71 -5.58 39.17
N GLY A 594 -14.37 -5.68 39.21
CA GLY A 594 -13.53 -5.30 40.36
C GLY A 594 -13.38 -3.80 40.56
N GLU A 595 -12.85 -3.41 41.76
CA GLU A 595 -12.60 -2.01 42.11
C GLU A 595 -11.56 -1.34 41.19
N GLN A 596 -10.60 -2.10 40.69
CA GLN A 596 -9.59 -1.61 39.74
C GLN A 596 -10.22 -1.20 38.42
N ALA A 597 -11.16 -2.00 37.89
CA ALA A 597 -11.90 -1.71 36.67
C ALA A 597 -12.73 -0.42 36.81
N TRP A 598 -13.45 -0.27 37.92
CA TRP A 598 -14.20 0.94 38.23
C TRP A 598 -13.33 2.19 38.30
N THR A 599 -12.24 2.11 39.06
CA THR A 599 -11.29 3.21 39.19
C THR A 599 -10.66 3.57 37.84
N ALA A 600 -10.35 2.58 36.99
CA ALA A 600 -9.80 2.80 35.66
C ALA A 600 -10.77 3.52 34.72
N LEU A 601 -12.07 3.14 34.72
CA LEU A 601 -13.11 3.83 33.96
C LEU A 601 -13.25 5.31 34.38
N ARG A 602 -13.26 5.58 35.68
CA ARG A 602 -13.33 6.96 36.17
C ARG A 602 -12.10 7.79 35.82
N ARG A 603 -10.89 7.21 35.93
CA ARG A 603 -9.64 7.87 35.50
C ARG A 603 -9.60 8.16 34.01
N ALA A 604 -10.21 7.33 33.18
CA ALA A 604 -10.37 7.57 31.75
C ALA A 604 -11.40 8.68 31.43
N GLY A 605 -12.11 9.19 32.47
CA GLY A 605 -13.13 10.22 32.33
C GLY A 605 -14.44 9.71 31.74
N ALA A 606 -14.69 8.40 31.77
CA ALA A 606 -15.95 7.84 31.28
C ALA A 606 -17.14 8.37 32.10
N THR A 607 -18.14 8.92 31.40
CA THR A 607 -19.41 9.41 31.99
C THR A 607 -20.57 8.50 31.63
N ALA A 608 -20.39 7.63 30.63
CA ALA A 608 -21.35 6.61 30.25
C ALA A 608 -20.63 5.31 29.87
N VAL A 609 -21.31 4.17 30.09
CA VAL A 609 -20.78 2.84 29.76
C VAL A 609 -21.85 2.04 29.05
N ILE A 610 -21.52 1.43 27.90
CA ILE A 610 -22.30 0.32 27.34
C ILE A 610 -21.66 -0.98 27.80
N VAL A 611 -22.46 -1.89 28.33
CA VAL A 611 -22.07 -3.26 28.60
C VAL A 611 -22.79 -4.17 27.61
N HIS A 612 -22.03 -4.84 26.75
CA HIS A 612 -22.52 -5.91 25.88
C HIS A 612 -22.53 -7.22 26.68
N GLU A 613 -23.57 -7.42 27.49
CA GLU A 613 -23.67 -8.55 28.43
C GLU A 613 -23.49 -9.90 27.69
N GLY A 614 -24.06 -10.02 26.49
CA GLY A 614 -23.96 -11.23 25.67
C GLY A 614 -22.57 -11.53 25.15
N ALA A 615 -21.64 -10.58 25.20
CA ALA A 615 -20.23 -10.79 24.81
C ALA A 615 -19.46 -11.62 25.85
N TYR A 616 -19.88 -11.62 27.08
CA TYR A 616 -19.18 -12.30 28.16
C TYR A 616 -19.67 -13.73 28.35
N PRO A 617 -18.79 -14.73 28.50
CA PRO A 617 -19.20 -16.06 28.86
C PRO A 617 -19.68 -16.15 30.32
N ASN A 618 -20.47 -17.16 30.64
CA ASN A 618 -20.83 -17.55 32.01
C ASN A 618 -21.43 -16.39 32.85
N ASP A 619 -22.39 -15.64 32.33
CA ASP A 619 -23.06 -14.49 32.99
C ASP A 619 -22.11 -13.35 33.43
N GLY A 620 -20.87 -13.33 32.94
CA GLY A 620 -19.89 -12.30 33.27
C GLY A 620 -20.37 -10.89 33.00
N GLY A 621 -21.10 -10.66 31.89
CA GLY A 621 -21.66 -9.37 31.53
C GLY A 621 -22.78 -8.92 32.48
N THR A 622 -23.66 -9.83 32.88
CA THR A 622 -24.74 -9.52 33.86
C THR A 622 -24.15 -9.18 35.22
N ARG A 623 -23.11 -9.90 35.67
CA ARG A 623 -22.41 -9.56 36.93
C ARG A 623 -21.79 -8.18 36.87
N LEU A 624 -21.16 -7.84 35.74
CA LEU A 624 -20.58 -6.51 35.50
C LEU A 624 -21.64 -5.41 35.59
N SER A 625 -22.81 -5.61 34.95
CA SER A 625 -23.95 -4.68 35.03
C SER A 625 -24.46 -4.51 36.46
N LEU A 626 -24.54 -5.60 37.24
CA LEU A 626 -24.89 -5.54 38.65
C LEU A 626 -23.88 -4.75 39.47
N ALA A 627 -22.59 -5.01 39.28
CA ALA A 627 -21.51 -4.31 39.95
C ALA A 627 -21.51 -2.79 39.65
N LEU A 628 -21.83 -2.40 38.42
CA LEU A 628 -22.00 -0.99 38.05
C LEU A 628 -23.17 -0.33 38.81
N ARG A 629 -24.33 -1.01 38.90
CA ARG A 629 -25.48 -0.52 39.66
C ARG A 629 -25.15 -0.37 41.16
N GLU A 630 -24.49 -1.35 41.75
CA GLU A 630 -24.06 -1.28 43.18
C GLU A 630 -23.15 -0.09 43.46
N ARG A 631 -22.37 0.36 42.45
CA ARG A 631 -21.52 1.54 42.54
C ARG A 631 -22.20 2.86 42.16
N GLY A 632 -23.54 2.84 42.02
CA GLY A 632 -24.33 4.02 41.75
C GLY A 632 -24.50 4.39 40.27
N ALA A 633 -24.06 3.54 39.32
CA ALA A 633 -24.35 3.77 37.92
C ALA A 633 -25.85 3.59 37.64
N ARG A 634 -26.46 4.55 36.96
CA ARG A 634 -27.90 4.55 36.62
C ARG A 634 -28.09 3.92 35.22
N GLU A 635 -28.86 2.86 35.14
CA GLU A 635 -29.31 2.31 33.84
C GLU A 635 -30.15 3.36 33.10
N VAL A 636 -29.74 3.67 31.87
CA VAL A 636 -30.45 4.63 31.00
C VAL A 636 -31.40 3.89 30.09
N THR A 637 -30.95 2.82 29.45
CA THR A 637 -31.73 1.97 28.56
C THR A 637 -31.09 0.60 28.38
N ARG A 638 -31.90 -0.36 27.93
CA ARG A 638 -31.47 -1.72 27.59
C ARG A 638 -32.03 -2.08 26.23
N ASP A 639 -31.19 -2.71 25.41
CA ASP A 639 -31.54 -3.24 24.09
C ASP A 639 -31.01 -4.68 23.99
N GLY A 640 -31.88 -5.66 24.20
CA GLY A 640 -31.47 -7.05 24.30
C GLY A 640 -30.45 -7.28 25.42
N SER A 641 -29.26 -7.75 25.07
CA SER A 641 -28.12 -7.94 25.99
C SER A 641 -27.23 -6.70 26.15
N ASP A 642 -27.53 -5.60 25.49
CA ASP A 642 -26.77 -4.37 25.58
C ASP A 642 -27.39 -3.40 26.56
N VAL A 643 -26.58 -2.87 27.49
CA VAL A 643 -27.08 -2.00 28.56
C VAL A 643 -26.28 -0.72 28.63
N LEU A 644 -26.95 0.43 28.51
CA LEU A 644 -26.32 1.75 28.66
C LEU A 644 -26.50 2.23 30.11
N PHE A 645 -25.39 2.57 30.74
CA PHE A 645 -25.33 3.18 32.06
C PHE A 645 -24.79 4.62 31.96
N ALA A 646 -25.40 5.52 32.75
CA ALA A 646 -24.80 6.79 33.12
C ALA A 646 -24.02 6.61 34.43
N LEU A 647 -22.78 7.03 34.45
CA LEU A 647 -21.95 6.98 35.65
C LEU A 647 -22.19 8.22 36.51
N ALA A 648 -22.26 8.04 37.82
CA ALA A 648 -22.33 9.17 38.74
C ALA A 648 -21.03 10.02 38.63
N PRO A 649 -21.11 11.35 38.69
CA PRO A 649 -19.97 12.26 38.60
C PRO A 649 -18.92 12.05 39.70
#